data_e1ae365c6ec1326d5fbf19ea3e69d694
#
_entry.id   e1ae365c6ec1326d5fbf19ea3e69d694
#
_cell.length_a   1.000
_cell.length_b   1.000
_cell.length_c   1.000
_cell.angle_alpha   90.00
_cell.angle_beta   90.00
_cell.angle_gamma   90.00
#
_symmetry.space_group_name_H-M   'P 1'
#
loop_
_entity.id
_entity.type
_entity.pdbx_description
1 polymer ?
#
loop_
_entity_poly.entity_id
_entity_poly.type
_entity_poly.pdbx_seq_one_letter_code
_entity_poly.pdbx_strand_id
1 'polypeptide(L)'
;MKRIFLLPLTAAAVWCAMPVHADEPVETDSMTPDSMKLYELQQIEVTATRVDRKTPVAYADIGREAISRRNFGSDMPTLVQMTPSVVATSDAGNGIGGTAFRLRGSDASRINVTTNGVPMNDAESHSVYWYDTPDMASSVGTIQVQRGAGTSTNGTGAFGGSVNMTTAPMSSEFSGEASLSYGSYNTNKQSLQIGSGLMGGHWTVDARLSHISSDGYVDRAFTNLESYMLQVGYYDGGTAVKLISFGGVARVGLAYDGVTKEQLETDRRYNSQGLVKHADGSISFYDNQTDNYTQINNQLIVNHRFNARWTLNVTGHYTYGSGYYNQYKNGQTLSEYGIAPIPTDDPNEPITESNLIRRKSMDNHFGGVVASANYTRGRVQLALGGAGNVYDGGHWGNVMSVVDAPGFPRHEYYRNASTKYDANVFAKINWEAARGLNLYADLQYRFIRHNITGTNDNFNSTTSALQELDIHRTYHFFNPKAGVNYTFARNHKVYVSFAVAQKEPTRSNFTDTKNGEYPTSERLYDWEFGYLFHNDRFEAGVNFYYMSYKDQLVATGELSDTGQELSRNIPDSYRRGIELSASLNIARWFSLGANATLSQNRIENYTEYVSEYDADWNYLGEKELYLGTSTLSYSPSVIAGVLLDFHVKGFSALLHTQYVGKQYFTNGRNDALSLDDYCVTNLNLGYELAASKIGSVRFGVQINNLFNTEYCNNGYGYSSIVGGVREDSAFYFPQAMFNVLANVTVRF
;
A
#
# COMPACT_ATOMS: atom_id res chain seq x y z
N MET A 1 -5.23 -0.11 -30.53
CA MET A 1 -6.48 -0.82 -30.84
C MET A 1 -7.65 -0.01 -30.28
N LYS A 2 -8.77 -0.02 -30.93
CA LYS A 2 -9.91 0.87 -30.96
C LYS A 2 -10.39 1.41 -29.59
N ARG A 3 -10.61 2.74 -29.58
CA ARG A 3 -11.31 3.52 -28.57
C ARG A 3 -12.59 2.83 -28.12
N ILE A 4 -12.73 2.54 -26.84
CA ILE A 4 -13.96 2.13 -26.19
C ILE A 4 -14.36 3.23 -25.20
N PHE A 5 -15.46 3.91 -25.53
CA PHE A 5 -16.39 4.68 -24.73
C PHE A 5 -15.90 5.83 -23.84
N LEU A 6 -15.80 7.01 -24.44
CA LEU A 6 -16.19 8.26 -23.81
C LEU A 6 -17.71 8.43 -24.00
N LEU A 7 -18.49 8.11 -22.99
CA LEU A 7 -19.86 8.58 -22.85
C LEU A 7 -19.86 9.74 -21.83
N PRO A 8 -20.31 10.93 -22.21
CA PRO A 8 -20.61 11.95 -21.22
C PRO A 8 -21.84 11.47 -20.42
N LEU A 9 -21.68 11.28 -19.12
CA LEU A 9 -22.79 11.04 -18.19
C LEU A 9 -23.64 12.33 -18.11
N THR A 10 -24.56 12.50 -19.04
CA THR A 10 -25.70 13.40 -18.85
C THR A 10 -26.67 12.69 -17.92
N ALA A 11 -26.91 13.29 -16.75
CA ALA A 11 -27.81 12.82 -15.74
C ALA A 11 -29.22 12.58 -16.32
N ALA A 12 -29.57 11.30 -16.50
CA ALA A 12 -30.95 10.89 -16.69
C ALA A 12 -31.49 10.42 -15.34
N ALA A 13 -32.20 11.32 -14.65
CA ALA A 13 -32.99 10.98 -13.47
C ALA A 13 -34.14 10.07 -13.87
N VAL A 14 -34.07 8.80 -13.57
CA VAL A 14 -35.19 7.87 -13.65
C VAL A 14 -35.93 7.90 -12.31
N TRP A 15 -37.15 8.38 -12.34
CA TRP A 15 -38.06 8.43 -11.20
C TRP A 15 -38.64 7.03 -10.93
N CYS A 16 -38.21 6.36 -9.87
CA CYS A 16 -39.00 5.31 -9.23
C CYS A 16 -39.07 5.60 -7.74
N ALA A 17 -40.26 5.90 -7.26
CA ALA A 17 -40.51 6.19 -5.86
C ALA A 17 -40.69 4.89 -5.06
N MET A 18 -39.83 4.67 -4.06
CA MET A 18 -40.05 3.75 -2.93
C MET A 18 -39.60 4.41 -1.62
N PRO A 19 -40.24 4.12 -0.47
CA PRO A 19 -39.90 4.77 0.79
C PRO A 19 -38.59 4.22 1.36
N VAL A 20 -37.68 5.10 1.71
CA VAL A 20 -36.38 4.77 2.32
C VAL A 20 -36.37 5.22 3.77
N HIS A 21 -35.95 4.30 4.65
CA HIS A 21 -35.68 4.58 6.06
C HIS A 21 -34.20 4.92 6.24
N ALA A 22 -33.92 5.91 7.10
CA ALA A 22 -32.55 6.31 7.45
C ALA A 22 -31.86 5.24 8.30
N ASP A 23 -30.55 5.04 8.06
CA ASP A 23 -29.71 4.13 8.84
C ASP A 23 -29.61 4.56 10.32
N GLU A 24 -30.43 3.97 11.17
CA GLU A 24 -30.14 3.77 12.59
C GLU A 24 -29.34 2.46 12.75
N PRO A 25 -28.57 2.28 13.85
CA PRO A 25 -27.90 1.00 14.10
C PRO A 25 -28.95 -0.11 14.02
N VAL A 26 -28.72 -1.06 13.13
CA VAL A 26 -29.68 -2.11 12.80
C VAL A 26 -30.05 -2.87 14.08
N GLU A 27 -31.23 -2.59 14.63
CA GLU A 27 -31.83 -3.42 15.68
C GLU A 27 -32.20 -4.75 15.03
N THR A 28 -31.57 -5.82 15.48
CA THR A 28 -31.79 -7.19 14.97
C THR A 28 -33.26 -7.66 15.08
N ASP A 29 -34.05 -7.05 15.92
CA ASP A 29 -35.46 -7.34 16.13
C ASP A 29 -36.40 -6.92 14.97
N SER A 30 -35.94 -6.08 14.03
CA SER A 30 -36.72 -5.62 12.87
C SER A 30 -36.34 -6.30 11.55
N MET A 31 -35.32 -7.15 11.53
CA MET A 31 -34.86 -7.85 10.32
C MET A 31 -35.81 -8.99 9.92
N THR A 32 -36.04 -9.13 8.62
CA THR A 32 -36.68 -10.35 8.08
C THR A 32 -35.75 -11.54 8.32
N PRO A 33 -36.30 -12.79 8.42
CA PRO A 33 -35.47 -13.97 8.59
C PRO A 33 -34.38 -14.14 7.54
N ASP A 34 -34.62 -13.72 6.31
CA ASP A 34 -33.64 -13.82 5.21
C ASP A 34 -32.58 -12.73 5.28
N SER A 35 -32.94 -11.51 5.69
CA SER A 35 -31.98 -10.44 5.96
C SER A 35 -31.06 -10.78 7.14
N MET A 36 -31.59 -11.44 8.18
CA MET A 36 -30.82 -11.90 9.32
C MET A 36 -29.82 -13.00 8.93
N LYS A 37 -30.20 -13.94 8.06
CA LYS A 37 -29.31 -14.98 7.52
C LYS A 37 -28.19 -14.36 6.68
N LEU A 38 -28.51 -13.40 5.83
CA LEU A 38 -27.54 -12.67 5.03
C LEU A 38 -26.50 -11.98 5.92
N TYR A 39 -26.93 -11.28 6.96
CA TYR A 39 -26.07 -10.62 7.92
C TYR A 39 -25.15 -11.61 8.67
N GLU A 40 -25.69 -12.73 9.18
CA GLU A 40 -24.90 -13.76 9.86
C GLU A 40 -23.84 -14.39 8.96
N LEU A 41 -24.16 -14.68 7.70
CA LEU A 41 -23.22 -15.28 6.75
C LEU A 41 -22.10 -14.30 6.33
N GLN A 42 -22.41 -13.02 6.22
CA GLN A 42 -21.41 -11.99 5.98
C GLN A 42 -20.48 -11.81 7.19
N GLN A 43 -20.96 -11.95 8.40
CA GLN A 43 -20.12 -11.93 9.61
C GLN A 43 -19.09 -13.06 9.66
N ILE A 44 -19.39 -14.25 9.10
CA ILE A 44 -18.43 -15.36 9.02
C ILE A 44 -17.21 -14.96 8.20
N GLU A 45 -17.40 -14.27 7.10
CA GLU A 45 -16.32 -13.78 6.24
C GLU A 45 -15.40 -12.80 6.97
N VAL A 46 -15.98 -11.83 7.67
CA VAL A 46 -15.24 -10.81 8.41
C VAL A 46 -14.38 -11.43 9.52
N THR A 47 -14.92 -12.40 10.25
CA THR A 47 -14.21 -13.02 11.39
C THR A 47 -13.09 -13.96 10.98
N ALA A 48 -13.11 -14.51 9.76
CA ALA A 48 -12.09 -15.46 9.30
C ALA A 48 -10.70 -14.82 9.13
N THR A 49 -10.63 -13.54 8.74
CA THR A 49 -9.39 -12.85 8.39
C THR A 49 -8.93 -11.81 9.42
N ARG A 50 -9.72 -11.56 10.46
CA ARG A 50 -9.44 -10.51 11.46
C ARG A 50 -9.05 -11.10 12.81
N VAL A 51 -8.32 -10.30 13.58
CA VAL A 51 -8.11 -10.58 15.00
C VAL A 51 -9.18 -9.91 15.83
N ASP A 52 -9.51 -10.54 16.95
CA ASP A 52 -10.45 -10.05 17.93
C ASP A 52 -9.73 -9.66 19.25
N ARG A 53 -10.51 -9.20 20.22
CA ARG A 53 -9.97 -8.85 21.55
C ARG A 53 -9.35 -10.03 22.33
N LYS A 54 -9.55 -11.29 21.91
CA LYS A 54 -8.95 -12.47 22.55
C LYS A 54 -7.54 -12.73 22.03
N THR A 55 -7.18 -12.20 20.87
CA THR A 55 -5.85 -12.35 20.28
C THR A 55 -4.89 -11.31 20.88
N PRO A 56 -3.69 -11.70 21.34
CA PRO A 56 -2.72 -10.79 21.95
C PRO A 56 -1.87 -10.09 20.88
N VAL A 57 -2.48 -9.25 20.07
CA VAL A 57 -1.85 -8.50 18.97
C VAL A 57 -2.32 -7.05 19.02
N ALA A 58 -1.41 -6.12 18.74
CA ALA A 58 -1.74 -4.70 18.61
C ALA A 58 -2.42 -4.43 17.26
N TYR A 59 -3.64 -3.92 17.26
CA TYR A 59 -4.38 -3.59 16.02
C TYR A 59 -5.22 -2.33 16.16
N ALA A 60 -5.66 -1.82 15.01
CA ALA A 60 -6.63 -0.73 14.91
C ALA A 60 -7.66 -1.07 13.81
N ASP A 61 -8.93 -0.77 14.06
CA ASP A 61 -10.04 -0.96 13.13
C ASP A 61 -10.53 0.38 12.60
N ILE A 62 -10.77 0.45 11.28
CA ILE A 62 -11.34 1.61 10.59
C ILE A 62 -12.62 1.13 9.90
N GLY A 63 -13.77 1.59 10.36
CA GLY A 63 -15.07 1.21 9.79
C GLY A 63 -15.46 2.04 8.57
N ARG A 64 -16.49 1.57 7.84
CA ARG A 64 -16.98 2.17 6.59
C ARG A 64 -17.32 3.66 6.75
N GLU A 65 -17.95 4.07 7.83
CA GLU A 65 -18.30 5.46 8.06
C GLU A 65 -17.05 6.36 8.13
N ALA A 66 -16.04 5.95 8.90
CA ALA A 66 -14.78 6.68 9.01
C ALA A 66 -14.02 6.75 7.68
N ILE A 67 -14.14 5.72 6.83
CA ILE A 67 -13.60 5.71 5.46
C ILE A 67 -14.38 6.71 4.59
N SER A 68 -15.71 6.61 4.54
CA SER A 68 -16.56 7.41 3.65
C SER A 68 -16.49 8.91 3.95
N ARG A 69 -16.31 9.31 5.21
CA ARG A 69 -16.15 10.71 5.60
C ARG A 69 -14.88 11.37 5.06
N ARG A 70 -13.87 10.58 4.64
CA ARG A 70 -12.55 11.05 4.19
C ARG A 70 -12.24 10.66 2.75
N ASN A 71 -13.09 9.88 2.10
CA ASN A 71 -12.86 9.41 0.74
C ASN A 71 -13.34 10.42 -0.30
N PHE A 72 -12.52 11.45 -0.55
CA PHE A 72 -12.74 12.46 -1.58
C PHE A 72 -11.97 12.16 -2.89
N GLY A 73 -11.31 11.00 -2.97
CA GLY A 73 -10.50 10.56 -4.10
C GLY A 73 -9.06 10.19 -3.74
N SER A 74 -8.65 10.40 -2.48
CA SER A 74 -7.32 10.03 -2.01
C SER A 74 -7.13 8.52 -1.93
N ASP A 75 -5.88 8.08 -2.11
CA ASP A 75 -5.50 6.68 -2.02
C ASP A 75 -5.56 6.13 -0.58
N MET A 76 -5.56 4.81 -0.46
CA MET A 76 -5.68 4.08 0.80
C MET A 76 -4.64 4.47 1.88
N PRO A 77 -3.36 4.74 1.56
CA PRO A 77 -2.36 5.19 2.54
C PRO A 77 -2.79 6.41 3.35
N THR A 78 -3.47 7.38 2.73
CA THR A 78 -3.95 8.59 3.43
C THR A 78 -5.08 8.29 4.42
N LEU A 79 -5.85 7.23 4.18
CA LEU A 79 -6.95 6.82 5.06
C LEU A 79 -6.46 6.07 6.31
N VAL A 80 -5.33 5.34 6.21
CA VAL A 80 -4.74 4.59 7.33
C VAL A 80 -3.73 5.40 8.14
N GLN A 81 -3.32 6.59 7.69
CA GLN A 81 -2.30 7.43 8.35
C GLN A 81 -2.65 7.85 9.79
N MET A 82 -3.93 7.80 10.18
CA MET A 82 -4.38 8.08 11.55
C MET A 82 -4.11 6.94 12.54
N THR A 83 -3.70 5.78 12.04
CA THR A 83 -3.30 4.63 12.86
C THR A 83 -1.96 4.92 13.55
N PRO A 84 -1.76 4.53 14.82
CA PRO A 84 -0.48 4.69 15.50
C PRO A 84 0.69 4.11 14.67
N SER A 85 1.83 4.80 14.67
CA SER A 85 3.07 4.40 13.98
C SER A 85 3.01 4.38 12.45
N VAL A 86 1.97 4.93 11.83
CA VAL A 86 1.85 5.02 10.36
C VAL A 86 2.31 6.37 9.85
N VAL A 87 3.13 6.36 8.80
CA VAL A 87 3.54 7.55 8.01
C VAL A 87 3.19 7.27 6.56
N ALA A 88 2.29 8.07 5.99
CA ALA A 88 1.93 8.00 4.57
C ALA A 88 2.86 8.88 3.73
N THR A 89 3.14 8.49 2.49
CA THR A 89 3.96 9.22 1.52
C THR A 89 3.19 9.42 0.21
N SER A 90 3.55 10.46 -0.55
CA SER A 90 2.97 10.74 -1.87
C SER A 90 3.98 11.42 -2.77
N ASP A 91 4.25 10.85 -3.94
CA ASP A 91 5.22 11.39 -4.90
C ASP A 91 4.63 12.57 -5.67
N ALA A 92 3.33 12.50 -6.03
CA ALA A 92 2.60 13.62 -6.65
C ALA A 92 2.26 14.75 -5.66
N GLY A 93 2.48 14.54 -4.36
CA GLY A 93 2.33 15.52 -3.28
C GLY A 93 0.91 15.79 -2.79
N ASN A 94 -0.13 15.24 -3.41
CA ASN A 94 -1.53 15.51 -3.06
C ASN A 94 -2.32 14.26 -2.57
N GLY A 95 -1.62 13.14 -2.35
CA GLY A 95 -2.21 11.92 -1.82
C GLY A 95 -2.97 11.06 -2.83
N ILE A 96 -2.74 11.26 -4.13
CA ILE A 96 -3.33 10.51 -5.25
C ILE A 96 -2.21 10.08 -6.21
N GLY A 97 -2.23 8.83 -6.69
CA GLY A 97 -1.24 8.28 -7.62
C GLY A 97 -0.13 7.53 -6.90
N GLY A 98 1.13 7.95 -7.02
CA GLY A 98 2.27 7.32 -6.34
C GLY A 98 2.21 7.54 -4.84
N THR A 99 1.55 6.63 -4.12
CA THR A 99 1.40 6.70 -2.67
C THR A 99 1.83 5.41 -2.00
N ALA A 100 2.41 5.53 -0.80
CA ALA A 100 2.80 4.41 0.03
C ALA A 100 2.61 4.75 1.51
N PHE A 101 2.87 3.81 2.40
CA PHE A 101 2.96 4.07 3.84
C PHE A 101 4.00 3.16 4.50
N ARG A 102 4.53 3.65 5.61
CA ARG A 102 5.44 2.92 6.49
C ARG A 102 4.76 2.67 7.84
N LEU A 103 5.00 1.52 8.44
CA LEU A 103 4.45 1.14 9.74
C LEU A 103 5.60 0.79 10.69
N ARG A 104 5.74 1.51 11.82
CA ARG A 104 6.90 1.39 12.72
C ARG A 104 8.24 1.55 11.98
N GLY A 105 8.27 2.33 10.89
CA GLY A 105 9.44 2.49 10.01
C GLY A 105 9.69 1.30 9.06
N SER A 106 8.88 0.25 9.08
CA SER A 106 8.91 -0.81 8.06
C SER A 106 8.27 -0.29 6.78
N ASP A 107 8.92 -0.51 5.64
CA ASP A 107 8.47 -0.11 4.32
C ASP A 107 7.30 -0.97 3.80
N ALA A 108 6.69 -0.54 2.69
CA ALA A 108 5.54 -1.19 2.08
C ALA A 108 5.78 -2.67 1.74
N SER A 109 7.01 -3.06 1.36
CA SER A 109 7.35 -4.45 1.01
C SER A 109 7.32 -5.42 2.20
N ARG A 110 7.28 -4.89 3.43
CA ARG A 110 7.21 -5.64 4.69
C ARG A 110 5.83 -5.61 5.34
N ILE A 111 4.88 -4.96 4.69
CA ILE A 111 3.49 -4.84 5.16
C ILE A 111 2.60 -5.69 4.27
N ASN A 112 2.01 -6.73 4.84
CA ASN A 112 1.09 -7.56 4.10
C ASN A 112 -0.28 -6.87 3.98
N VAL A 113 -0.81 -6.80 2.77
CA VAL A 113 -2.13 -6.24 2.49
C VAL A 113 -3.00 -7.32 1.91
N THR A 114 -4.20 -7.49 2.46
CA THR A 114 -5.18 -8.45 1.93
C THR A 114 -6.53 -7.81 1.70
N THR A 115 -7.27 -8.32 0.71
CA THR A 115 -8.69 -8.05 0.52
C THR A 115 -9.46 -9.37 0.61
N ASN A 116 -10.35 -9.50 1.61
CA ASN A 116 -11.08 -10.75 1.92
C ASN A 116 -10.14 -11.94 2.15
N GLY A 117 -8.95 -11.71 2.72
CA GLY A 117 -7.92 -12.72 2.94
C GLY A 117 -7.04 -13.07 1.73
N VAL A 118 -7.32 -12.52 0.56
CA VAL A 118 -6.49 -12.67 -0.64
C VAL A 118 -5.36 -11.64 -0.64
N PRO A 119 -4.09 -12.03 -0.85
CA PRO A 119 -2.97 -11.09 -0.95
C PRO A 119 -3.15 -10.08 -2.08
N MET A 120 -2.87 -8.81 -1.79
CA MET A 120 -2.86 -7.71 -2.76
C MET A 120 -1.44 -7.28 -3.14
N ASN A 121 -0.45 -7.64 -2.34
CA ASN A 121 0.94 -7.34 -2.63
C ASN A 121 1.36 -8.05 -3.92
N ASP A 122 2.03 -7.33 -4.82
CA ASP A 122 2.68 -7.91 -5.97
C ASP A 122 3.69 -8.98 -5.52
N ALA A 123 3.76 -10.09 -6.24
CA ALA A 123 4.54 -11.27 -5.82
C ALA A 123 6.05 -11.06 -5.92
N GLU A 124 6.52 -10.12 -6.72
CA GLU A 124 7.93 -9.83 -6.97
C GLU A 124 8.45 -8.65 -6.13
N SER A 125 7.75 -7.51 -6.14
CA SER A 125 8.11 -6.31 -5.38
C SER A 125 7.67 -6.38 -3.91
N HIS A 126 6.72 -7.25 -3.58
CA HIS A 126 6.06 -7.36 -2.27
C HIS A 126 5.32 -6.08 -1.83
N SER A 127 5.11 -5.14 -2.73
CA SER A 127 4.43 -3.86 -2.47
C SER A 127 3.02 -3.84 -3.08
N VAL A 128 2.20 -2.91 -2.63
CA VAL A 128 0.93 -2.58 -3.27
C VAL A 128 1.06 -1.22 -3.93
N TYR A 129 0.82 -1.17 -5.23
CA TYR A 129 0.69 0.08 -5.98
C TYR A 129 -0.78 0.47 -5.95
N TRP A 130 -1.13 1.47 -5.14
CA TRP A 130 -2.53 1.77 -4.83
C TRP A 130 -3.31 2.30 -6.02
N TYR A 131 -2.64 2.92 -6.99
CA TYR A 131 -3.26 3.35 -8.24
C TYR A 131 -3.63 2.21 -9.18
N ASP A 132 -3.10 0.99 -8.99
CA ASP A 132 -3.48 -0.21 -9.77
C ASP A 132 -4.84 -0.79 -9.31
N THR A 133 -5.30 -0.41 -8.12
CA THR A 133 -6.63 -0.72 -7.59
C THR A 133 -7.40 0.56 -7.24
N PRO A 134 -7.75 1.38 -8.24
CA PRO A 134 -8.26 2.72 -8.01
C PRO A 134 -9.57 2.72 -7.23
N ASP A 135 -9.75 3.75 -6.40
CA ASP A 135 -10.95 3.97 -5.57
C ASP A 135 -11.37 2.73 -4.76
N MET A 136 -10.40 1.92 -4.32
CA MET A 136 -10.66 0.75 -3.48
C MET A 136 -11.41 1.15 -2.19
N ALA A 137 -11.15 2.36 -1.67
CA ALA A 137 -11.79 2.91 -0.48
C ALA A 137 -13.32 2.98 -0.58
N SER A 138 -13.87 3.22 -1.77
CA SER A 138 -15.34 3.22 -2.00
C SER A 138 -15.96 1.82 -1.90
N SER A 139 -15.16 0.77 -2.04
CA SER A 139 -15.62 -0.63 -2.03
C SER A 139 -15.30 -1.38 -0.73
N VAL A 140 -14.48 -0.78 0.15
CA VAL A 140 -14.09 -1.38 1.42
C VAL A 140 -15.13 -1.09 2.51
N GLY A 141 -15.53 -2.14 3.21
CA GLY A 141 -16.39 -2.03 4.39
C GLY A 141 -15.61 -1.75 5.67
N THR A 142 -14.47 -2.41 5.84
CA THR A 142 -13.62 -2.24 7.03
C THR A 142 -12.16 -2.47 6.70
N ILE A 143 -11.28 -1.77 7.42
CA ILE A 143 -9.83 -1.96 7.38
C ILE A 143 -9.37 -2.30 8.79
N GLN A 144 -8.57 -3.36 8.95
CA GLN A 144 -7.87 -3.65 10.18
C GLN A 144 -6.37 -3.57 9.95
N VAL A 145 -5.70 -2.67 10.66
CA VAL A 145 -4.23 -2.54 10.64
C VAL A 145 -3.67 -3.26 11.86
N GLN A 146 -2.95 -4.35 11.65
CA GLN A 146 -2.22 -5.09 12.68
C GLN A 146 -0.76 -4.65 12.65
N ARG A 147 -0.18 -4.37 13.81
CA ARG A 147 1.21 -3.92 13.96
C ARG A 147 2.08 -5.09 14.41
N GLY A 148 3.33 -5.15 13.93
CA GLY A 148 4.25 -6.26 14.17
C GLY A 148 3.99 -7.48 13.28
N ALA A 149 4.51 -8.64 13.67
CA ALA A 149 4.48 -9.86 12.87
C ALA A 149 3.08 -10.45 12.59
N GLY A 150 2.02 -9.88 13.16
CA GLY A 150 0.63 -10.25 12.89
C GLY A 150 0.28 -11.73 13.13
N THR A 151 -0.83 -12.20 12.60
CA THR A 151 -1.28 -13.60 12.68
C THR A 151 -1.11 -14.32 11.34
N SER A 152 -1.03 -15.66 11.36
CA SER A 152 -0.84 -16.46 10.14
C SER A 152 -2.05 -16.43 9.19
N THR A 153 -3.23 -16.03 9.67
CA THR A 153 -4.43 -15.82 8.84
C THR A 153 -4.31 -14.61 7.89
N ASN A 154 -3.32 -13.73 8.11
CA ASN A 154 -3.07 -12.58 7.24
C ASN A 154 -2.34 -12.95 5.94
N GLY A 155 -2.04 -14.22 5.71
CA GLY A 155 -1.32 -14.66 4.52
C GLY A 155 0.19 -14.74 4.71
N THR A 156 0.92 -14.64 3.63
CA THR A 156 2.32 -15.06 3.54
C THR A 156 3.33 -13.97 3.91
N GLY A 157 2.96 -12.69 3.80
CA GLY A 157 3.90 -11.56 3.88
C GLY A 157 3.91 -10.78 5.19
N ALA A 158 3.18 -11.20 6.23
CA ALA A 158 3.09 -10.47 7.51
C ALA A 158 4.42 -10.47 8.25
N PHE A 159 5.23 -9.44 8.05
CA PHE A 159 6.56 -9.27 8.63
C PHE A 159 6.65 -8.03 9.53
N GLY A 160 6.45 -6.82 9.00
CA GLY A 160 6.42 -5.57 9.76
C GLY A 160 5.03 -5.14 10.20
N GLY A 161 4.01 -5.62 9.53
CA GLY A 161 2.61 -5.34 9.79
C GLY A 161 1.67 -5.98 8.78
N SER A 162 0.36 -5.81 8.99
CA SER A 162 -0.67 -6.27 8.05
C SER A 162 -1.83 -5.29 7.97
N VAL A 163 -2.37 -5.11 6.77
CA VAL A 163 -3.61 -4.37 6.50
C VAL A 163 -4.63 -5.33 5.91
N ASN A 164 -5.67 -5.61 6.65
CA ASN A 164 -6.74 -6.53 6.23
C ASN A 164 -7.98 -5.74 5.88
N MET A 165 -8.31 -5.69 4.60
CA MET A 165 -9.51 -5.07 4.09
C MET A 165 -10.60 -6.11 3.87
N THR A 166 -11.83 -5.75 4.15
CA THR A 166 -13.00 -6.51 3.71
C THR A 166 -13.84 -5.66 2.79
N THR A 167 -14.38 -6.24 1.73
CA THR A 167 -15.31 -5.53 0.85
C THR A 167 -16.58 -5.15 1.61
N ALA A 168 -17.23 -4.07 1.15
CA ALA A 168 -18.48 -3.62 1.75
C ALA A 168 -19.51 -4.77 1.75
N PRO A 169 -20.26 -4.96 2.85
CA PRO A 169 -21.33 -5.93 2.90
C PRO A 169 -22.39 -5.60 1.86
N MET A 170 -22.96 -6.63 1.24
CA MET A 170 -24.05 -6.47 0.29
C MET A 170 -25.35 -6.18 1.05
N SER A 171 -26.15 -5.25 0.53
CA SER A 171 -27.42 -4.86 1.16
C SER A 171 -28.51 -5.91 0.96
N SER A 172 -29.40 -6.05 1.93
CA SER A 172 -30.67 -6.79 1.77
C SER A 172 -31.74 -5.99 1.03
N GLU A 173 -31.59 -4.67 0.95
CA GLU A 173 -32.50 -3.76 0.29
C GLU A 173 -31.83 -3.11 -0.93
N PHE A 174 -32.66 -2.69 -1.90
CA PHE A 174 -32.15 -1.92 -3.04
C PHE A 174 -31.49 -0.63 -2.54
N SER A 175 -30.30 -0.34 -3.07
CA SER A 175 -29.54 0.83 -2.67
C SER A 175 -28.76 1.43 -3.82
N GLY A 176 -28.54 2.72 -3.78
CA GLY A 176 -27.69 3.41 -4.73
C GLY A 176 -26.93 4.55 -4.07
N GLU A 177 -25.72 4.81 -4.55
CA GLU A 177 -24.90 5.95 -4.14
C GLU A 177 -24.26 6.59 -5.38
N ALA A 178 -24.45 7.88 -5.54
CA ALA A 178 -23.73 8.69 -6.53
C ALA A 178 -22.91 9.75 -5.80
N SER A 179 -21.61 9.83 -6.07
CA SER A 179 -20.68 10.73 -5.40
C SER A 179 -19.85 11.51 -6.42
N LEU A 180 -19.75 12.82 -6.22
CA LEU A 180 -18.97 13.75 -7.02
C LEU A 180 -18.04 14.55 -6.10
N SER A 181 -16.74 14.59 -6.39
CA SER A 181 -15.80 15.48 -5.72
C SER A 181 -15.10 16.36 -6.75
N TYR A 182 -14.77 17.58 -6.34
CA TYR A 182 -13.97 18.50 -7.15
C TYR A 182 -13.18 19.46 -6.25
N GLY A 183 -11.97 19.85 -6.66
CA GLY A 183 -11.18 20.81 -5.90
C GLY A 183 -9.82 21.13 -6.47
N SER A 184 -8.89 21.47 -5.58
CA SER A 184 -7.52 21.89 -5.90
C SER A 184 -6.81 20.90 -6.81
N TYR A 185 -5.89 21.38 -7.63
CA TYR A 185 -5.12 20.62 -8.64
C TYR A 185 -6.04 19.91 -9.65
N ASN A 186 -7.17 20.55 -9.99
CA ASN A 186 -8.18 19.98 -10.88
C ASN A 186 -8.59 18.56 -10.49
N THR A 187 -8.47 18.25 -9.20
CA THR A 187 -8.82 16.93 -8.67
C THR A 187 -10.31 16.72 -8.77
N ASN A 188 -10.74 15.66 -9.42
CA ASN A 188 -12.13 15.26 -9.47
C ASN A 188 -12.29 13.76 -9.28
N LYS A 189 -13.42 13.38 -8.67
CA LYS A 189 -13.86 12.01 -8.52
C LYS A 189 -15.33 11.91 -8.90
N GLN A 190 -15.68 10.89 -9.63
CA GLN A 190 -17.03 10.51 -9.98
C GLN A 190 -17.22 9.04 -9.66
N SER A 191 -18.23 8.70 -8.85
CA SER A 191 -18.50 7.31 -8.47
C SER A 191 -19.99 7.06 -8.46
N LEU A 192 -20.39 5.93 -9.03
CA LEU A 192 -21.77 5.43 -9.02
C LEU A 192 -21.74 3.98 -8.53
N GLN A 193 -22.51 3.70 -7.49
CA GLN A 193 -22.73 2.36 -6.95
C GLN A 193 -24.23 2.04 -6.92
N ILE A 194 -24.58 0.80 -7.26
CA ILE A 194 -25.95 0.29 -7.23
C ILE A 194 -25.93 -1.12 -6.67
N GLY A 195 -26.83 -1.39 -5.71
CA GLY A 195 -27.07 -2.70 -5.12
C GLY A 195 -28.53 -3.14 -5.35
N SER A 196 -28.71 -4.38 -5.76
CA SER A 196 -30.05 -4.92 -6.08
C SER A 196 -30.90 -5.20 -4.84
N GLY A 197 -30.30 -5.28 -3.67
CA GLY A 197 -30.93 -5.93 -2.52
C GLY A 197 -31.04 -7.45 -2.70
N LEU A 198 -31.69 -8.11 -1.75
CA LEU A 198 -31.86 -9.56 -1.74
C LEU A 198 -33.02 -9.99 -2.66
N MET A 199 -32.70 -10.57 -3.79
CA MET A 199 -33.66 -11.03 -4.81
C MET A 199 -34.01 -12.48 -4.57
N GLY A 200 -35.32 -12.78 -4.51
CA GLY A 200 -35.84 -14.14 -4.31
C GLY A 200 -35.37 -14.82 -3.04
N GLY A 201 -34.93 -14.06 -2.02
CA GLY A 201 -34.41 -14.59 -0.76
C GLY A 201 -32.98 -15.17 -0.83
N HIS A 202 -32.32 -15.13 -2.00
CA HIS A 202 -31.03 -15.80 -2.20
C HIS A 202 -29.95 -14.95 -2.87
N TRP A 203 -30.28 -14.08 -3.81
CA TRP A 203 -29.32 -13.43 -4.68
C TRP A 203 -29.15 -11.95 -4.38
N THR A 204 -27.92 -11.46 -4.42
CA THR A 204 -27.59 -10.04 -4.39
C THR A 204 -26.61 -9.71 -5.50
N VAL A 205 -26.74 -8.51 -6.07
CA VAL A 205 -25.78 -7.99 -7.07
C VAL A 205 -25.46 -6.54 -6.73
N ASP A 206 -24.19 -6.23 -6.52
CA ASP A 206 -23.71 -4.86 -6.31
C ASP A 206 -22.69 -4.52 -7.38
N ALA A 207 -22.80 -3.34 -7.97
CA ALA A 207 -21.88 -2.84 -8.96
C ALA A 207 -21.47 -1.39 -8.66
N ARG A 208 -20.19 -1.05 -8.91
CA ARG A 208 -19.64 0.30 -8.80
C ARG A 208 -18.78 0.61 -10.02
N LEU A 209 -18.91 1.84 -10.52
CA LEU A 209 -17.99 2.44 -11.49
C LEU A 209 -17.45 3.73 -10.90
N SER A 210 -16.18 4.03 -11.13
CA SER A 210 -15.55 5.23 -10.62
C SER A 210 -14.48 5.75 -11.56
N HIS A 211 -14.35 7.08 -11.61
CA HIS A 211 -13.27 7.79 -12.28
C HIS A 211 -12.67 8.81 -11.31
N ILE A 212 -11.33 8.86 -11.25
CA ILE A 212 -10.59 9.86 -10.48
C ILE A 212 -9.55 10.47 -11.40
N SER A 213 -9.44 11.79 -11.40
CA SER A 213 -8.34 12.48 -12.07
C SER A 213 -7.83 13.64 -11.24
N SER A 214 -6.56 13.98 -11.41
CA SER A 214 -5.88 15.10 -10.75
C SER A 214 -4.66 15.52 -11.57
N ASP A 215 -4.31 16.81 -11.54
CA ASP A 215 -3.07 17.31 -12.14
C ASP A 215 -1.84 17.04 -11.25
N GLY A 216 -2.06 16.66 -9.95
CA GLY A 216 -1.02 16.53 -8.94
C GLY A 216 -0.55 17.90 -8.40
N TYR A 217 0.13 17.88 -7.25
CA TYR A 217 0.81 19.10 -6.75
C TYR A 217 2.13 19.33 -7.48
N VAL A 218 2.91 18.28 -7.66
CA VAL A 218 4.16 18.29 -8.44
C VAL A 218 3.82 18.43 -9.94
N ASP A 219 4.57 19.21 -10.67
CA ASP A 219 4.30 19.48 -12.08
C ASP A 219 4.35 18.21 -12.93
N ARG A 220 3.38 18.03 -13.84
CA ARG A 220 3.22 16.84 -14.70
C ARG A 220 2.99 15.51 -13.97
N ALA A 221 2.84 15.53 -12.65
CA ALA A 221 2.49 14.35 -11.84
C ALA A 221 0.99 14.05 -11.86
N PHE A 222 0.37 14.14 -13.03
CA PHE A 222 -1.06 13.91 -13.19
C PHE A 222 -1.46 12.46 -12.94
N THR A 223 -2.70 12.27 -12.55
CA THR A 223 -3.30 10.94 -12.32
C THR A 223 -4.64 10.86 -13.05
N ASN A 224 -4.88 9.76 -13.76
CA ASN A 224 -6.15 9.44 -14.40
C ASN A 224 -6.46 7.96 -14.18
N LEU A 225 -7.49 7.67 -13.40
CA LEU A 225 -7.83 6.35 -12.89
C LEU A 225 -9.28 6.02 -13.22
N GLU A 226 -9.50 4.87 -13.83
CA GLU A 226 -10.83 4.30 -14.06
C GLU A 226 -10.95 2.99 -13.29
N SER A 227 -12.04 2.75 -12.60
CA SER A 227 -12.23 1.52 -11.85
C SER A 227 -13.65 1.00 -11.86
N TYR A 228 -13.76 -0.30 -11.64
CA TYR A 228 -15.03 -0.98 -11.44
C TYR A 228 -14.96 -1.95 -10.25
N MET A 229 -16.12 -2.27 -9.72
CA MET A 229 -16.33 -3.40 -8.83
C MET A 229 -17.67 -4.03 -9.12
N LEU A 230 -17.70 -5.35 -9.19
CA LEU A 230 -18.89 -6.17 -9.31
C LEU A 230 -18.87 -7.24 -8.22
N GLN A 231 -19.93 -7.34 -7.44
CA GLN A 231 -20.14 -8.40 -6.48
C GLN A 231 -21.44 -9.12 -6.80
N VAL A 232 -21.41 -10.44 -6.84
CA VAL A 232 -22.60 -11.29 -6.99
C VAL A 232 -22.60 -12.28 -5.83
N GLY A 233 -23.64 -12.27 -5.01
CA GLY A 233 -23.79 -13.13 -3.84
C GLY A 233 -24.94 -14.11 -4.01
N TYR A 234 -24.74 -15.35 -3.59
CA TYR A 234 -25.79 -16.36 -3.41
C TYR A 234 -25.76 -16.88 -1.97
N TYR A 235 -26.91 -16.92 -1.34
CA TYR A 235 -27.07 -17.29 0.07
C TYR A 235 -28.17 -18.33 0.20
N ASP A 236 -27.84 -19.48 0.80
CA ASP A 236 -28.82 -20.52 1.09
C ASP A 236 -28.40 -21.35 2.31
N GLY A 237 -29.31 -21.51 3.25
CA GLY A 237 -29.09 -22.28 4.49
C GLY A 237 -27.85 -21.76 5.25
N GLY A 238 -26.81 -22.59 5.34
CA GLY A 238 -25.54 -22.26 5.97
C GLY A 238 -24.45 -21.87 4.98
N THR A 239 -24.76 -21.64 3.70
CA THR A 239 -23.79 -21.42 2.62
C THR A 239 -23.92 -19.99 2.06
N ALA A 240 -22.80 -19.34 1.88
CA ALA A 240 -22.66 -18.12 1.09
C ALA A 240 -21.63 -18.34 0.00
N VAL A 241 -21.97 -18.00 -1.22
CA VAL A 241 -21.05 -17.98 -2.37
C VAL A 241 -21.02 -16.56 -2.92
N LYS A 242 -19.84 -15.98 -3.04
CA LYS A 242 -19.65 -14.65 -3.62
C LYS A 242 -18.65 -14.71 -4.77
N LEU A 243 -19.02 -14.11 -5.89
CA LEU A 243 -18.10 -13.77 -6.95
C LEU A 243 -17.84 -12.26 -6.88
N ILE A 244 -16.57 -11.88 -6.76
CA ILE A 244 -16.14 -10.49 -6.72
C ILE A 244 -15.15 -10.28 -7.84
N SER A 245 -15.39 -9.26 -8.68
CA SER A 245 -14.46 -8.81 -9.71
C SER A 245 -14.24 -7.32 -9.55
N PHE A 246 -13.00 -6.90 -9.43
CA PHE A 246 -12.65 -5.48 -9.29
C PHE A 246 -11.31 -5.19 -9.94
N GLY A 247 -11.13 -3.95 -10.34
CA GLY A 247 -9.89 -3.51 -10.98
C GLY A 247 -10.07 -2.18 -11.68
N GLY A 248 -9.11 -1.85 -12.52
CA GLY A 248 -9.14 -0.60 -13.24
C GLY A 248 -7.99 -0.41 -14.20
N VAL A 249 -7.96 0.78 -14.76
CA VAL A 249 -6.91 1.29 -15.63
C VAL A 249 -6.34 2.54 -14.98
N ALA A 250 -5.03 2.57 -14.84
CA ALA A 250 -4.29 3.71 -14.33
C ALA A 250 -3.41 4.30 -15.43
N ARG A 251 -3.36 5.63 -15.50
CA ARG A 251 -2.36 6.38 -16.22
C ARG A 251 -1.88 7.52 -15.35
N VAL A 252 -0.60 7.50 -14.96
CA VAL A 252 -0.01 8.48 -14.06
C VAL A 252 1.24 9.09 -14.68
N GLY A 253 1.46 10.39 -14.48
CA GLY A 253 2.70 11.07 -14.82
C GLY A 253 3.79 10.68 -13.81
N LEU A 254 4.98 10.38 -14.28
CA LEU A 254 6.11 9.99 -13.44
C LEU A 254 6.63 11.19 -12.64
N ALA A 255 6.92 11.01 -11.34
CA ALA A 255 7.40 12.06 -10.44
C ALA A 255 8.34 11.52 -9.33
N TYR A 256 9.06 10.43 -9.60
CA TYR A 256 9.87 9.74 -8.58
C TYR A 256 11.31 10.26 -8.43
N ASP A 257 11.72 11.32 -9.17
CA ASP A 257 13.06 11.89 -9.01
C ASP A 257 13.20 12.84 -7.80
N GLY A 258 12.07 13.41 -7.35
CA GLY A 258 12.07 14.42 -6.30
C GLY A 258 12.76 15.73 -6.74
N VAL A 259 12.97 16.64 -5.78
CA VAL A 259 13.64 17.94 -5.99
C VAL A 259 14.81 18.08 -5.04
N THR A 260 15.84 18.85 -5.45
CA THR A 260 16.98 19.19 -4.58
C THR A 260 16.55 20.19 -3.49
N LYS A 261 17.40 20.37 -2.49
CA LYS A 261 17.15 21.37 -1.43
C LYS A 261 17.02 22.79 -1.98
N GLU A 262 17.82 23.16 -2.99
CA GLU A 262 17.73 24.46 -3.66
C GLU A 262 16.40 24.61 -4.42
N GLN A 263 15.95 23.57 -5.10
CA GLN A 263 14.67 23.57 -5.80
C GLN A 263 13.47 23.64 -4.83
N LEU A 264 13.59 23.12 -3.61
CA LEU A 264 12.54 23.31 -2.59
C LEU A 264 12.28 24.79 -2.28
N GLU A 265 13.30 25.64 -2.39
CA GLU A 265 13.22 27.08 -2.12
C GLU A 265 12.84 27.89 -3.35
N THR A 266 13.25 27.47 -4.56
CA THR A 266 13.11 28.22 -5.80
C THR A 266 11.96 27.77 -6.69
N ASP A 267 11.76 26.44 -6.82
CA ASP A 267 10.70 25.82 -7.62
C ASP A 267 10.27 24.49 -7.00
N ARG A 268 9.53 24.58 -5.92
CA ARG A 268 9.09 23.45 -5.10
C ARG A 268 8.27 22.40 -5.86
N ARG A 269 7.67 22.76 -6.99
CA ARG A 269 6.82 21.88 -7.80
C ARG A 269 7.58 21.25 -8.96
N TYR A 270 8.84 21.57 -9.13
CA TYR A 270 9.64 21.08 -10.25
C TYR A 270 9.63 19.55 -10.33
N ASN A 271 9.62 19.05 -11.57
CA ASN A 271 9.71 17.63 -11.88
C ASN A 271 10.68 17.45 -13.05
N SER A 272 11.76 16.72 -12.85
CA SER A 272 12.76 16.46 -13.89
C SER A 272 12.35 15.39 -14.89
N GLN A 273 11.32 14.63 -14.57
CA GLN A 273 10.87 13.51 -15.42
C GLN A 273 10.43 13.99 -16.80
N GLY A 274 10.96 13.34 -17.83
CA GLY A 274 10.70 13.70 -19.21
C GLY A 274 11.47 14.90 -19.74
N LEU A 275 12.48 15.41 -19.00
CA LEU A 275 13.31 16.53 -19.43
C LEU A 275 13.99 16.23 -20.76
N VAL A 276 13.78 17.10 -21.76
CA VAL A 276 14.42 17.09 -23.08
C VAL A 276 15.40 18.27 -23.14
N LYS A 277 16.66 17.98 -23.32
CA LYS A 277 17.71 18.99 -23.53
C LYS A 277 17.92 19.19 -25.04
N HIS A 278 17.74 20.40 -25.52
CA HIS A 278 17.97 20.76 -26.93
C HIS A 278 19.40 21.27 -27.16
N ALA A 279 19.88 21.14 -28.39
CA ALA A 279 21.23 21.57 -28.78
C ALA A 279 21.48 23.07 -28.59
N ASP A 280 20.43 23.90 -28.62
CA ASP A 280 20.49 25.35 -28.39
C ASP A 280 20.50 25.74 -26.90
N GLY A 281 20.52 24.73 -25.99
CA GLY A 281 20.45 24.91 -24.53
C GLY A 281 19.07 25.13 -23.98
N SER A 282 18.02 25.16 -24.81
CA SER A 282 16.64 25.19 -24.33
C SER A 282 16.22 23.85 -23.78
N ILE A 283 15.19 23.87 -22.92
CA ILE A 283 14.60 22.66 -22.36
C ILE A 283 13.11 22.55 -22.72
N SER A 284 12.64 21.35 -22.89
CA SER A 284 11.22 21.02 -22.97
C SER A 284 10.95 19.71 -22.19
N PHE A 285 9.71 19.24 -22.18
CA PHE A 285 9.37 18.01 -21.49
C PHE A 285 8.58 17.07 -22.40
N TYR A 286 8.88 15.80 -22.29
CA TYR A 286 8.18 14.75 -23.02
C TYR A 286 6.82 14.45 -22.36
N ASP A 287 5.73 14.77 -23.04
CA ASP A 287 4.36 14.69 -22.50
C ASP A 287 3.91 13.26 -22.14
N ASN A 288 4.54 12.24 -22.71
CA ASN A 288 4.18 10.86 -22.45
C ASN A 288 5.15 10.13 -21.50
N GLN A 289 5.76 10.86 -20.59
CA GLN A 289 6.55 10.33 -19.47
C GLN A 289 5.57 9.78 -18.43
N THR A 290 5.02 8.61 -18.71
CA THR A 290 3.88 8.06 -17.95
C THR A 290 4.04 6.60 -17.61
N ASP A 291 3.47 6.20 -16.48
CA ASP A 291 3.14 4.82 -16.15
C ASP A 291 1.68 4.52 -16.52
N ASN A 292 1.46 3.37 -17.13
CA ASN A 292 0.16 2.91 -17.61
C ASN A 292 -0.02 1.46 -17.17
N TYR A 293 -1.03 1.19 -16.34
CA TYR A 293 -1.28 -0.14 -15.83
C TYR A 293 -2.75 -0.51 -15.85
N THR A 294 -3.02 -1.77 -16.11
CA THR A 294 -4.35 -2.37 -16.01
C THR A 294 -4.28 -3.56 -15.07
N GLN A 295 -5.14 -3.56 -14.06
CA GLN A 295 -5.24 -4.69 -13.13
C GLN A 295 -6.70 -5.16 -13.00
N ILE A 296 -6.89 -6.48 -13.02
CA ILE A 296 -8.19 -7.13 -12.84
C ILE A 296 -8.02 -8.21 -11.77
N ASN A 297 -8.80 -8.10 -10.70
CA ASN A 297 -8.80 -9.05 -9.59
C ASN A 297 -10.14 -9.79 -9.55
N ASN A 298 -10.10 -11.10 -9.45
CA ASN A 298 -11.28 -11.93 -9.35
C ASN A 298 -11.17 -12.83 -8.10
N GLN A 299 -12.25 -12.95 -7.34
CA GLN A 299 -12.33 -13.77 -6.15
C GLN A 299 -13.63 -14.55 -6.15
N LEU A 300 -13.55 -15.87 -5.95
CA LEU A 300 -14.69 -16.73 -5.69
C LEU A 300 -14.62 -17.20 -4.23
N ILE A 301 -15.48 -16.65 -3.39
CA ILE A 301 -15.50 -16.89 -1.96
C ILE A 301 -16.65 -17.85 -1.64
N VAL A 302 -16.33 -18.93 -0.96
CA VAL A 302 -17.32 -19.91 -0.46
C VAL A 302 -17.18 -20.00 1.05
N ASN A 303 -18.23 -19.59 1.76
CA ASN A 303 -18.36 -19.71 3.20
C ASN A 303 -19.46 -20.72 3.51
N HIS A 304 -19.14 -21.74 4.33
CA HIS A 304 -20.13 -22.74 4.72
C HIS A 304 -20.10 -23.00 6.23
N ARG A 305 -21.25 -22.90 6.85
CA ARG A 305 -21.47 -23.24 8.27
C ARG A 305 -22.10 -24.64 8.36
N PHE A 306 -21.26 -25.64 8.62
CA PHE A 306 -21.74 -27.04 8.80
C PHE A 306 -22.69 -27.19 10.00
N ASN A 307 -22.37 -26.45 11.07
CA ASN A 307 -23.16 -26.45 12.32
C ASN A 307 -22.67 -25.24 13.19
N ALA A 308 -23.23 -25.14 14.40
CA ALA A 308 -22.88 -24.08 15.36
C ALA A 308 -21.39 -24.05 15.78
N ARG A 309 -20.58 -25.04 15.41
CA ARG A 309 -19.19 -25.19 15.84
C ARG A 309 -18.19 -25.06 14.70
N TRP A 310 -18.54 -25.47 13.48
CA TRP A 310 -17.66 -25.57 12.35
C TRP A 310 -18.08 -24.64 11.22
N THR A 311 -17.15 -23.82 10.77
CA THR A 311 -17.25 -23.03 9.54
C THR A 311 -16.07 -23.33 8.63
N LEU A 312 -16.30 -23.29 7.33
CA LEU A 312 -15.29 -23.42 6.27
C LEU A 312 -15.31 -22.14 5.43
N ASN A 313 -14.14 -21.59 5.18
CA ASN A 313 -13.95 -20.49 4.24
C ASN A 313 -12.97 -20.96 3.17
N VAL A 314 -13.32 -20.80 1.90
CA VAL A 314 -12.46 -21.12 0.76
C VAL A 314 -12.58 -19.97 -0.23
N THR A 315 -11.45 -19.40 -0.62
CA THR A 315 -11.40 -18.35 -1.64
C THR A 315 -10.44 -18.77 -2.74
N GLY A 316 -10.97 -18.96 -3.94
CA GLY A 316 -10.18 -19.03 -5.16
C GLY A 316 -9.97 -17.60 -5.68
N HIS A 317 -8.78 -17.28 -6.14
CA HIS A 317 -8.49 -15.96 -6.69
C HIS A 317 -7.63 -16.01 -7.96
N TYR A 318 -7.79 -14.99 -8.79
CA TYR A 318 -6.98 -14.78 -9.97
C TYR A 318 -6.87 -13.28 -10.27
N THR A 319 -5.64 -12.80 -10.38
CA THR A 319 -5.29 -11.43 -10.78
C THR A 319 -4.54 -11.45 -12.08
N TYR A 320 -4.93 -10.61 -13.00
CA TYR A 320 -4.19 -10.28 -14.22
C TYR A 320 -3.72 -8.82 -14.12
N GLY A 321 -2.44 -8.60 -14.37
CA GLY A 321 -1.83 -7.29 -14.45
C GLY A 321 -1.08 -7.13 -15.77
N SER A 322 -1.13 -5.95 -16.37
CA SER A 322 -0.32 -5.61 -17.53
C SER A 322 -0.12 -4.12 -17.65
N GLY A 323 1.11 -3.70 -17.87
CA GLY A 323 1.41 -2.30 -17.96
C GLY A 323 2.75 -1.99 -18.63
N TYR A 324 2.99 -0.70 -18.77
CA TYR A 324 4.24 -0.17 -19.27
C TYR A 324 4.45 1.26 -18.81
N TYR A 325 5.70 1.66 -18.69
CA TYR A 325 6.05 3.06 -18.59
C TYR A 325 6.98 3.51 -19.70
N ASN A 326 6.80 4.77 -20.14
CA ASN A 326 7.63 5.39 -21.14
C ASN A 326 8.60 6.37 -20.50
N GLN A 327 9.82 6.42 -21.03
CA GLN A 327 10.85 7.36 -20.58
C GLN A 327 11.53 7.98 -21.81
N TYR A 328 11.68 9.31 -21.79
CA TYR A 328 12.63 10.00 -22.62
C TYR A 328 13.99 9.97 -21.92
N LYS A 329 15.02 9.58 -22.64
CA LYS A 329 16.39 9.48 -22.12
C LYS A 329 17.31 10.34 -22.99
N ASN A 330 18.04 11.26 -22.37
CA ASN A 330 19.01 12.09 -23.07
C ASN A 330 20.36 11.37 -23.19
N GLY A 331 21.06 11.52 -24.34
CA GLY A 331 22.45 11.12 -24.53
C GLY A 331 22.70 9.64 -24.17
N GLN A 332 22.04 8.72 -24.85
CA GLN A 332 22.18 7.28 -24.55
C GLN A 332 23.08 6.60 -25.53
N THR A 333 24.04 5.82 -25.03
CA THR A 333 24.91 4.96 -25.85
C THR A 333 24.10 3.81 -26.42
N LEU A 334 23.98 3.72 -27.73
CA LEU A 334 23.12 2.75 -28.43
C LEU A 334 23.52 1.28 -28.15
N SER A 335 24.82 1.00 -27.97
CA SER A 335 25.29 -0.35 -27.66
C SER A 335 24.79 -0.90 -26.33
N GLU A 336 24.45 -0.04 -25.36
CA GLU A 336 23.84 -0.45 -24.09
C GLU A 336 22.41 -1.03 -24.29
N TYR A 337 21.79 -0.71 -25.42
CA TYR A 337 20.51 -1.24 -25.86
C TYR A 337 20.65 -2.34 -26.93
N GLY A 338 21.87 -2.86 -27.15
CA GLY A 338 22.12 -3.85 -28.19
C GLY A 338 21.92 -3.34 -29.61
N ILE A 339 21.93 -2.02 -29.82
CA ILE A 339 21.82 -1.41 -31.15
C ILE A 339 23.21 -1.16 -31.70
N ALA A 340 23.49 -1.72 -32.87
CA ALA A 340 24.73 -1.44 -33.59
C ALA A 340 24.80 0.03 -34.05
N PRO A 341 25.99 0.59 -34.27
CA PRO A 341 26.15 1.93 -34.82
C PRO A 341 25.29 2.12 -36.08
N ILE A 342 24.44 3.16 -36.08
CA ILE A 342 23.48 3.41 -37.19
C ILE A 342 24.21 4.18 -38.29
N PRO A 343 24.26 3.67 -39.54
CA PRO A 343 24.91 4.37 -40.64
C PRO A 343 24.27 5.72 -40.93
N THR A 344 25.12 6.72 -41.25
CA THR A 344 24.72 8.04 -41.75
C THR A 344 25.19 8.22 -43.22
N ASP A 345 24.96 9.40 -43.77
CA ASP A 345 25.46 9.72 -45.09
C ASP A 345 27.02 9.80 -45.12
N ASP A 346 27.66 10.06 -43.96
CA ASP A 346 29.11 9.92 -43.78
C ASP A 346 29.43 8.57 -43.12
N PRO A 347 30.09 7.63 -43.81
CA PRO A 347 30.45 6.32 -43.28
C PRO A 347 31.43 6.38 -42.05
N ASN A 348 32.11 7.51 -41.83
CA ASN A 348 33.04 7.70 -40.74
C ASN A 348 32.38 8.27 -39.46
N GLU A 349 31.12 8.71 -39.56
CA GLU A 349 30.34 9.30 -38.47
C GLU A 349 29.03 8.55 -38.25
N PRO A 350 29.04 7.23 -37.91
CA PRO A 350 27.84 6.52 -37.56
C PRO A 350 27.26 7.05 -36.23
N ILE A 351 25.95 7.00 -36.07
CA ILE A 351 25.31 7.37 -34.81
C ILE A 351 25.55 6.22 -33.80
N THR A 352 26.28 6.53 -32.73
CA THR A 352 26.61 5.62 -31.62
C THR A 352 25.93 6.04 -30.31
N GLU A 353 25.49 7.30 -30.24
CA GLU A 353 24.81 7.92 -29.12
C GLU A 353 23.63 8.74 -29.64
N SER A 354 22.50 8.72 -28.95
CA SER A 354 21.32 9.52 -29.29
C SER A 354 20.41 9.69 -28.09
N ASN A 355 19.56 10.68 -28.16
CA ASN A 355 18.38 10.72 -27.31
C ASN A 355 17.42 9.63 -27.79
N LEU A 356 16.72 8.99 -26.86
CA LEU A 356 15.77 7.95 -27.22
C LEU A 356 14.52 7.93 -26.33
N ILE A 357 13.46 7.34 -26.87
CA ILE A 357 12.27 6.99 -26.09
C ILE A 357 12.33 5.48 -25.85
N ARG A 358 12.42 5.09 -24.57
CA ARG A 358 12.31 3.69 -24.17
C ARG A 358 10.97 3.39 -23.50
N ARG A 359 10.55 2.16 -23.63
CA ARG A 359 9.40 1.58 -22.93
C ARG A 359 9.84 0.35 -22.18
N LYS A 360 9.57 0.29 -20.88
CA LYS A 360 9.66 -0.95 -20.12
C LYS A 360 8.24 -1.46 -19.86
N SER A 361 8.01 -2.72 -20.09
CA SER A 361 6.69 -3.35 -20.05
C SER A 361 6.72 -4.59 -19.16
N MET A 362 5.56 -4.89 -18.57
CA MET A 362 5.35 -6.13 -17.84
C MET A 362 3.93 -6.65 -18.04
N ASP A 363 3.77 -7.96 -17.89
CA ASP A 363 2.49 -8.61 -17.66
C ASP A 363 2.64 -9.68 -16.59
N ASN A 364 1.56 -9.97 -15.90
CA ASN A 364 1.57 -11.00 -14.88
C ASN A 364 0.22 -11.69 -14.68
N HIS A 365 0.32 -12.93 -14.23
CA HIS A 365 -0.77 -13.78 -13.82
C HIS A 365 -0.51 -14.27 -12.41
N PHE A 366 -1.40 -13.95 -11.49
CA PHE A 366 -1.30 -14.37 -10.10
C PHE A 366 -2.60 -15.07 -9.68
N GLY A 367 -2.52 -16.33 -9.30
CA GLY A 367 -3.70 -17.09 -8.92
C GLY A 367 -3.44 -18.08 -7.80
N GLY A 368 -4.50 -18.47 -7.10
CA GLY A 368 -4.37 -19.39 -6.00
C GLY A 368 -5.65 -19.69 -5.24
N VAL A 369 -5.46 -20.38 -4.12
CA VAL A 369 -6.53 -20.73 -3.20
C VAL A 369 -6.09 -20.45 -1.77
N VAL A 370 -6.96 -19.78 -1.02
CA VAL A 370 -6.83 -19.60 0.44
C VAL A 370 -7.97 -20.33 1.11
N ALA A 371 -7.69 -21.15 2.12
CA ALA A 371 -8.73 -21.92 2.81
C ALA A 371 -8.50 -21.95 4.33
N SER A 372 -9.59 -21.91 5.10
CA SER A 372 -9.55 -22.12 6.54
C SER A 372 -10.80 -22.83 7.05
N ALA A 373 -10.61 -23.80 7.95
CA ALA A 373 -11.66 -24.43 8.74
C ALA A 373 -11.57 -23.90 10.18
N ASN A 374 -12.67 -23.33 10.67
CA ASN A 374 -12.73 -22.72 11.99
C ASN A 374 -13.66 -23.53 12.89
N TYR A 375 -13.17 -23.86 14.07
CA TYR A 375 -13.91 -24.58 15.10
C TYR A 375 -14.05 -23.73 16.36
N THR A 376 -15.28 -23.58 16.83
CA THR A 376 -15.57 -22.86 18.08
C THR A 376 -16.43 -23.73 18.99
N ARG A 377 -15.94 -24.02 20.20
CA ARG A 377 -16.71 -24.72 21.22
C ARG A 377 -16.35 -24.17 22.61
N GLY A 378 -17.32 -23.51 23.22
CA GLY A 378 -17.17 -22.96 24.56
C GLY A 378 -15.94 -22.04 24.66
N ARG A 379 -14.89 -22.51 25.32
CA ARG A 379 -13.64 -21.75 25.59
C ARG A 379 -12.55 -21.94 24.56
N VAL A 380 -12.78 -22.73 23.51
CA VAL A 380 -11.76 -23.08 22.50
C VAL A 380 -12.19 -22.56 21.14
N GLN A 381 -11.29 -21.83 20.49
CA GLN A 381 -11.36 -21.45 19.08
C GLN A 381 -10.13 -22.01 18.38
N LEU A 382 -10.32 -22.82 17.35
CA LEU A 382 -9.25 -23.40 16.53
C LEU A 382 -9.47 -22.97 15.07
N ALA A 383 -8.42 -22.54 14.40
CA ALA A 383 -8.40 -22.34 12.96
C ALA A 383 -7.28 -23.18 12.34
N LEU A 384 -7.63 -23.98 11.36
CA LEU A 384 -6.70 -24.73 10.52
C LEU A 384 -6.83 -24.19 9.10
N GLY A 385 -5.74 -23.84 8.46
CA GLY A 385 -5.82 -23.28 7.12
C GLY A 385 -4.51 -23.27 6.39
N GLY A 386 -4.53 -22.63 5.22
CA GLY A 386 -3.39 -22.47 4.37
C GLY A 386 -3.74 -21.74 3.07
N ALA A 387 -2.72 -21.49 2.28
CA ALA A 387 -2.83 -20.92 0.95
C ALA A 387 -1.82 -21.59 0.00
N GLY A 388 -2.15 -21.60 -1.28
CA GLY A 388 -1.24 -21.97 -2.35
C GLY A 388 -1.43 -21.02 -3.52
N ASN A 389 -0.36 -20.32 -3.91
CA ASN A 389 -0.38 -19.29 -4.94
C ASN A 389 0.69 -19.56 -5.99
N VAL A 390 0.40 -19.20 -7.23
CA VAL A 390 1.33 -19.23 -8.36
C VAL A 390 1.32 -17.85 -9.02
N TYR A 391 2.49 -17.34 -9.27
CA TYR A 391 2.74 -16.13 -10.04
C TYR A 391 3.58 -16.48 -11.27
N ASP A 392 3.22 -15.89 -12.41
CA ASP A 392 3.96 -15.95 -13.66
C ASP A 392 3.97 -14.56 -14.27
N GLY A 393 5.14 -13.96 -14.47
CA GLY A 393 5.32 -12.60 -14.94
C GLY A 393 6.41 -12.48 -15.99
N GLY A 394 6.16 -11.64 -16.99
CA GLY A 394 7.08 -11.26 -18.06
C GLY A 394 7.50 -9.81 -17.95
N HIS A 395 8.79 -9.54 -18.21
CA HIS A 395 9.36 -8.19 -18.24
C HIS A 395 10.15 -8.00 -19.53
N TRP A 396 9.91 -6.90 -20.27
CA TRP A 396 10.65 -6.61 -21.48
C TRP A 396 10.78 -5.11 -21.75
N GLY A 397 11.85 -4.73 -22.42
CA GLY A 397 12.12 -3.34 -22.78
C GLY A 397 12.26 -3.14 -24.28
N ASN A 398 11.73 -2.02 -24.76
CA ASN A 398 11.83 -1.62 -26.16
C ASN A 398 12.37 -0.20 -26.27
N VAL A 399 13.29 0.03 -27.19
CA VAL A 399 13.57 1.34 -27.75
C VAL A 399 12.47 1.63 -28.78
N MET A 400 11.66 2.64 -28.50
CA MET A 400 10.50 3.01 -29.32
C MET A 400 10.86 3.98 -30.43
N SER A 401 11.90 4.81 -30.20
CA SER A 401 12.40 5.81 -31.13
C SER A 401 13.82 6.18 -30.79
N VAL A 402 14.65 6.34 -31.79
CA VAL A 402 15.99 6.97 -31.73
C VAL A 402 15.86 8.35 -32.39
N VAL A 403 16.15 9.43 -31.65
CA VAL A 403 15.83 10.81 -32.09
C VAL A 403 16.65 11.20 -33.33
N ASP A 404 17.94 10.87 -33.33
CA ASP A 404 18.85 11.21 -34.42
C ASP A 404 18.77 10.25 -35.62
N ALA A 405 17.95 9.18 -35.51
CA ALA A 405 17.65 8.27 -36.61
C ALA A 405 16.15 8.10 -36.80
N PRO A 406 15.43 9.11 -37.32
CA PRO A 406 13.99 9.03 -37.56
C PRO A 406 13.67 7.85 -38.50
N GLY A 407 12.76 6.98 -38.06
CA GLY A 407 12.41 5.78 -38.82
C GLY A 407 13.17 4.51 -38.40
N PHE A 408 14.08 4.60 -37.41
CA PHE A 408 14.67 3.40 -36.83
C PHE A 408 13.55 2.49 -36.28
N PRO A 409 13.53 1.18 -36.58
CA PRO A 409 12.47 0.28 -36.17
C PRO A 409 12.48 0.11 -34.63
N ARG A 410 11.31 -0.16 -34.09
CA ARG A 410 11.19 -0.56 -32.68
C ARG A 410 12.13 -1.74 -32.40
N HIS A 411 12.97 -1.61 -31.35
CA HIS A 411 13.96 -2.60 -30.99
C HIS A 411 13.72 -3.10 -29.55
N GLU A 412 13.53 -4.43 -29.39
CA GLU A 412 13.48 -5.06 -28.07
C GLU A 412 14.91 -5.34 -27.62
N TYR A 413 15.30 -4.80 -26.45
CA TYR A 413 16.67 -4.92 -25.99
C TYR A 413 16.85 -5.87 -24.79
N TYR A 414 15.79 -6.13 -24.02
CA TYR A 414 15.82 -7.17 -23.00
C TYR A 414 14.47 -7.86 -22.85
N ARG A 415 14.54 -9.11 -22.38
CA ARG A 415 13.36 -9.88 -21.97
C ARG A 415 13.73 -10.89 -20.91
N ASN A 416 12.95 -10.97 -19.85
CA ASN A 416 13.06 -11.99 -18.82
C ASN A 416 11.68 -12.37 -18.29
N ALA A 417 11.65 -13.49 -17.57
CA ALA A 417 10.44 -14.02 -16.94
C ALA A 417 10.71 -14.43 -15.51
N SER A 418 9.69 -14.37 -14.70
CA SER A 418 9.70 -14.76 -13.30
C SER A 418 8.55 -15.69 -12.99
N THR A 419 8.81 -16.77 -12.29
CA THR A 419 7.79 -17.69 -11.77
C THR A 419 7.99 -17.89 -10.28
N LYS A 420 6.92 -17.66 -9.51
CA LYS A 420 6.94 -17.82 -8.04
C LYS A 420 5.82 -18.74 -7.56
N TYR A 421 6.19 -19.74 -6.77
CA TYR A 421 5.27 -20.61 -6.03
C TYR A 421 5.36 -20.23 -4.57
N ASP A 422 4.22 -20.01 -3.92
CA ASP A 422 4.14 -19.66 -2.50
C ASP A 422 3.02 -20.46 -1.85
N ALA A 423 3.37 -21.32 -0.93
CA ALA A 423 2.40 -22.15 -0.23
C ALA A 423 2.64 -22.11 1.27
N ASN A 424 1.56 -22.10 2.05
CA ASN A 424 1.65 -22.18 3.50
C ASN A 424 0.52 -23.04 4.09
N VAL A 425 0.79 -23.54 5.28
CA VAL A 425 -0.18 -24.16 6.14
C VAL A 425 -0.04 -23.61 7.56
N PHE A 426 -1.16 -23.45 8.26
CA PHE A 426 -1.13 -22.94 9.63
C PHE A 426 -2.17 -23.63 10.53
N ALA A 427 -1.87 -23.61 11.83
CA ALA A 427 -2.79 -24.01 12.88
C ALA A 427 -2.74 -22.93 13.98
N LYS A 428 -3.91 -22.36 14.30
CA LYS A 428 -4.07 -21.31 15.30
C LYS A 428 -5.09 -21.71 16.34
N ILE A 429 -4.78 -21.52 17.62
CA ILE A 429 -5.66 -21.79 18.75
C ILE A 429 -5.75 -20.59 19.69
N ASN A 430 -6.97 -20.24 20.08
CA ASN A 430 -7.28 -19.39 21.23
C ASN A 430 -8.01 -20.24 22.26
N TRP A 431 -7.47 -20.35 23.48
CA TRP A 431 -8.05 -21.13 24.55
C TRP A 431 -8.22 -20.27 25.81
N GLU A 432 -9.48 -20.07 26.22
CA GLU A 432 -9.79 -19.46 27.51
C GLU A 432 -9.55 -20.50 28.64
N ALA A 433 -8.30 -20.59 29.11
CA ALA A 433 -7.87 -21.56 30.11
C ALA A 433 -8.54 -21.32 31.46
N ALA A 434 -8.80 -20.07 31.82
CA ALA A 434 -9.59 -19.64 32.97
C ALA A 434 -10.41 -18.41 32.59
N ARG A 435 -11.36 -18.02 33.43
CA ARG A 435 -12.18 -16.82 33.16
C ARG A 435 -11.30 -15.59 32.96
N GLY A 436 -11.36 -15.03 31.75
CA GLY A 436 -10.57 -13.86 31.33
C GLY A 436 -9.12 -14.17 30.97
N LEU A 437 -8.61 -15.40 31.18
CA LEU A 437 -7.26 -15.81 30.79
C LEU A 437 -7.30 -16.57 29.47
N ASN A 438 -6.77 -16.00 28.41
CA ASN A 438 -6.67 -16.62 27.10
C ASN A 438 -5.22 -16.94 26.77
N LEU A 439 -5.00 -18.18 26.29
CA LEU A 439 -3.74 -18.65 25.74
C LEU A 439 -3.87 -18.71 24.24
N TYR A 440 -2.87 -18.21 23.55
CA TYR A 440 -2.78 -18.15 22.08
C TYR A 440 -1.56 -18.89 21.59
N ALA A 441 -1.73 -19.70 20.56
CA ALA A 441 -0.63 -20.27 19.78
C ALA A 441 -1.00 -20.28 18.30
N ASP A 442 -0.02 -20.04 17.45
CA ASP A 442 -0.16 -19.98 16.00
C ASP A 442 1.13 -20.48 15.36
N LEU A 443 1.03 -21.55 14.60
CA LEU A 443 2.16 -22.20 13.93
C LEU A 443 1.92 -22.13 12.44
N GLN A 444 2.88 -21.60 11.70
CA GLN A 444 2.86 -21.56 10.25
C GLN A 444 4.13 -22.17 9.67
N TYR A 445 3.97 -22.97 8.64
CA TYR A 445 5.03 -23.37 7.74
C TYR A 445 4.76 -22.79 6.36
N ARG A 446 5.78 -22.17 5.74
CA ARG A 446 5.69 -21.55 4.41
C ARG A 446 6.83 -22.08 3.52
N PHE A 447 6.45 -22.44 2.30
CA PHE A 447 7.35 -22.86 1.23
C PHE A 447 7.28 -21.85 0.10
N ILE A 448 8.44 -21.42 -0.41
CA ILE A 448 8.55 -20.51 -1.55
C ILE A 448 9.59 -21.07 -2.53
N ARG A 449 9.26 -21.02 -3.82
CA ARG A 449 10.20 -21.22 -4.89
C ARG A 449 10.08 -20.06 -5.88
N HIS A 450 11.19 -19.36 -6.12
CA HIS A 450 11.25 -18.19 -7.01
C HIS A 450 12.34 -18.43 -8.06
N ASN A 451 11.96 -18.34 -9.34
CA ASN A 451 12.86 -18.47 -10.48
C ASN A 451 12.74 -17.20 -11.33
N ILE A 452 13.90 -16.64 -11.72
CA ILE A 452 13.98 -15.47 -12.61
C ILE A 452 15.01 -15.78 -13.66
N THR A 453 14.64 -15.74 -14.95
CA THR A 453 15.50 -16.16 -16.06
C THR A 453 15.35 -15.24 -17.26
N GLY A 454 16.43 -15.09 -18.04
CA GLY A 454 16.49 -14.29 -19.26
C GLY A 454 17.38 -13.06 -19.11
N THR A 455 17.32 -12.15 -20.05
CA THR A 455 18.18 -10.96 -20.11
C THR A 455 17.53 -9.80 -19.35
N ASN A 456 18.28 -9.09 -18.50
CA ASN A 456 17.87 -7.87 -17.78
C ASN A 456 18.44 -6.62 -18.47
N ASP A 457 17.94 -5.45 -18.12
CA ASP A 457 18.35 -4.17 -18.70
C ASP A 457 19.60 -3.52 -18.07
N ASN A 458 20.22 -4.21 -17.11
CA ASN A 458 21.47 -3.74 -16.53
C ASN A 458 22.65 -4.05 -17.47
N PHE A 459 23.28 -3.01 -18.03
CA PHE A 459 24.45 -3.14 -18.89
C PHE A 459 25.72 -3.25 -18.04
N ASN A 460 26.52 -4.27 -18.32
CA ASN A 460 27.83 -4.43 -17.71
C ASN A 460 28.93 -3.93 -18.67
N SER A 461 29.52 -2.79 -18.35
CA SER A 461 30.57 -2.16 -19.16
C SER A 461 31.82 -3.02 -19.32
N THR A 462 32.15 -3.88 -18.33
CA THR A 462 33.31 -4.78 -18.40
C THR A 462 33.12 -5.89 -19.42
N THR A 463 31.93 -6.45 -19.52
CA THR A 463 31.60 -7.52 -20.47
C THR A 463 30.99 -6.99 -21.78
N SER A 464 30.65 -5.70 -21.83
CA SER A 464 29.94 -5.04 -22.93
C SER A 464 28.64 -5.78 -23.28
N ALA A 465 27.92 -6.29 -22.30
CA ALA A 465 26.70 -7.06 -22.47
C ALA A 465 25.67 -6.74 -21.39
N LEU A 466 24.41 -6.98 -21.70
CA LEU A 466 23.32 -6.95 -20.72
C LEU A 466 23.45 -8.12 -19.73
N GLN A 467 22.92 -7.90 -18.54
CA GLN A 467 22.94 -8.89 -17.46
C GLN A 467 22.07 -10.10 -17.81
N GLU A 468 22.63 -11.30 -17.75
CA GLU A 468 21.87 -12.55 -17.85
C GLU A 468 21.42 -13.00 -16.46
N LEU A 469 20.14 -13.30 -16.33
CA LEU A 469 19.52 -13.79 -15.11
C LEU A 469 19.31 -15.30 -15.18
N ASP A 470 19.82 -16.01 -14.16
CA ASP A 470 19.59 -17.44 -13.94
C ASP A 470 19.49 -17.69 -12.43
N ILE A 471 18.38 -17.22 -11.85
CA ILE A 471 18.17 -17.15 -10.41
C ILE A 471 17.11 -18.18 -10.02
N HIS A 472 17.52 -19.13 -9.18
CA HIS A 472 16.66 -20.17 -8.62
C HIS A 472 16.79 -20.16 -7.11
N ARG A 473 15.74 -19.82 -6.39
CA ARG A 473 15.74 -19.74 -4.92
C ARG A 473 14.57 -20.53 -4.34
N THR A 474 14.86 -21.24 -3.25
CA THR A 474 13.86 -21.98 -2.49
C THR A 474 14.01 -21.65 -1.02
N TYR A 475 12.90 -21.36 -0.36
CA TYR A 475 12.86 -21.02 1.06
C TYR A 475 11.87 -21.91 1.80
N HIS A 476 12.22 -22.21 3.04
CA HIS A 476 11.40 -22.96 3.99
C HIS A 476 11.36 -22.17 5.29
N PHE A 477 10.20 -21.61 5.61
CA PHE A 477 10.04 -20.77 6.79
C PHE A 477 9.14 -21.43 7.80
N PHE A 478 9.57 -21.45 9.05
CA PHE A 478 8.75 -21.82 10.18
C PHE A 478 8.54 -20.60 11.07
N ASN A 479 7.28 -20.16 11.22
CA ASN A 479 6.89 -18.92 11.88
C ASN A 479 5.98 -19.22 13.09
N PRO A 480 6.53 -19.66 14.25
CA PRO A 480 5.77 -19.87 15.45
C PRO A 480 5.41 -18.54 16.12
N LYS A 481 4.21 -18.48 16.70
CA LYS A 481 3.74 -17.34 17.48
C LYS A 481 3.00 -17.87 18.71
N ALA A 482 3.15 -17.18 19.84
CA ALA A 482 2.47 -17.52 21.08
C ALA A 482 2.18 -16.26 21.88
N GLY A 483 1.16 -16.32 22.71
CA GLY A 483 0.86 -15.22 23.60
C GLY A 483 -0.18 -15.56 24.66
N VAL A 484 -0.28 -14.65 25.60
CA VAL A 484 -1.23 -14.74 26.70
C VAL A 484 -1.90 -13.38 26.84
N ASN A 485 -3.23 -13.39 27.00
CA ASN A 485 -3.90 -12.19 27.46
C ASN A 485 -4.79 -12.50 28.68
N TYR A 486 -4.86 -11.53 29.58
CA TYR A 486 -5.67 -11.62 30.77
C TYR A 486 -6.56 -10.37 30.90
N THR A 487 -7.88 -10.60 30.89
CA THR A 487 -8.89 -9.58 31.14
C THR A 487 -9.37 -9.67 32.58
N PHE A 488 -9.12 -8.62 33.36
CA PHE A 488 -9.56 -8.53 34.76
C PHE A 488 -10.47 -7.32 34.97
N ALA A 489 -11.28 -7.35 36.01
CA ALA A 489 -12.25 -6.30 36.34
C ALA A 489 -13.12 -5.83 35.14
N ARG A 490 -13.35 -6.69 34.15
CA ARG A 490 -14.12 -6.51 32.92
C ARG A 490 -13.54 -5.49 31.92
N ASN A 491 -12.83 -4.49 32.40
CA ASN A 491 -12.43 -3.29 31.64
C ASN A 491 -10.92 -3.22 31.38
N HIS A 492 -10.13 -4.09 32.02
CA HIS A 492 -8.67 -4.06 31.94
C HIS A 492 -8.18 -5.34 31.26
N LYS A 493 -7.35 -5.18 30.26
CA LYS A 493 -6.69 -6.29 29.55
C LYS A 493 -5.19 -6.05 29.54
N VAL A 494 -4.42 -7.07 29.92
CA VAL A 494 -2.97 -7.12 29.69
C VAL A 494 -2.67 -8.26 28.73
N TYR A 495 -1.63 -8.10 27.92
CA TYR A 495 -1.18 -9.21 27.05
C TYR A 495 0.33 -9.18 26.89
N VAL A 496 0.88 -10.36 26.61
CA VAL A 496 2.25 -10.57 26.14
C VAL A 496 2.18 -11.49 24.94
N SER A 497 2.94 -11.19 23.92
CA SER A 497 3.09 -12.07 22.75
C SER A 497 4.53 -12.12 22.28
N PHE A 498 4.85 -13.25 21.64
CA PHE A 498 6.09 -13.49 20.91
C PHE A 498 5.77 -14.06 19.55
N ALA A 499 6.42 -13.56 18.51
CA ALA A 499 6.24 -14.03 17.15
C ALA A 499 7.59 -14.12 16.42
N VAL A 500 7.72 -15.13 15.57
CA VAL A 500 8.78 -15.24 14.57
C VAL A 500 8.16 -15.00 13.20
N ALA A 501 8.79 -14.16 12.39
CA ALA A 501 8.44 -13.98 10.99
C ALA A 501 9.71 -14.04 10.13
N GLN A 502 9.58 -14.57 8.91
CA GLN A 502 10.65 -14.66 7.95
C GLN A 502 10.17 -14.19 6.58
N LYS A 503 11.07 -13.56 5.82
CA LYS A 503 10.75 -12.95 4.52
C LYS A 503 11.89 -13.20 3.54
N GLU A 504 11.52 -13.59 2.34
CA GLU A 504 12.43 -13.69 1.19
C GLU A 504 12.74 -12.31 0.60
N PRO A 505 13.89 -12.13 -0.11
CA PRO A 505 14.16 -10.93 -0.88
C PRO A 505 13.16 -10.69 -2.01
N THR A 506 13.01 -9.46 -2.43
CA THR A 506 12.23 -9.05 -3.60
C THR A 506 12.99 -9.37 -4.89
N ARG A 507 12.30 -9.26 -6.06
CA ARG A 507 12.95 -9.39 -7.36
C ARG A 507 14.09 -8.38 -7.51
N SER A 508 13.87 -7.10 -7.22
CA SER A 508 14.89 -6.05 -7.35
C SER A 508 16.13 -6.31 -6.50
N ASN A 509 15.98 -6.95 -5.33
CA ASN A 509 17.11 -7.35 -4.53
C ASN A 509 18.04 -8.36 -5.24
N PHE A 510 17.55 -9.08 -6.24
CA PHE A 510 18.36 -10.00 -7.04
C PHE A 510 18.86 -9.36 -8.35
N THR A 511 18.00 -8.58 -9.02
CA THR A 511 18.30 -8.01 -10.33
C THR A 511 19.21 -6.78 -10.26
N ASP A 512 19.10 -5.99 -9.18
CA ASP A 512 19.79 -4.71 -9.01
C ASP A 512 21.01 -4.82 -8.08
N THR A 513 21.45 -6.06 -7.78
CA THR A 513 22.65 -6.28 -6.93
C THR A 513 23.91 -5.82 -7.65
N LYS A 514 24.76 -5.13 -6.93
CA LYS A 514 26.14 -4.88 -7.34
C LYS A 514 26.98 -6.16 -7.09
N ASN A 515 27.93 -6.45 -7.97
CA ASN A 515 28.94 -7.53 -7.81
C ASN A 515 28.40 -8.97 -7.76
N GLY A 516 27.14 -9.25 -8.09
CA GLY A 516 26.57 -10.61 -8.12
C GLY A 516 26.38 -11.25 -6.73
N GLU A 517 26.47 -10.49 -5.66
CA GLU A 517 26.18 -10.94 -4.31
C GLU A 517 24.68 -10.92 -4.05
N TYR A 518 24.04 -12.07 -4.11
CA TYR A 518 22.62 -12.18 -3.86
C TYR A 518 22.29 -12.10 -2.37
N PRO A 519 21.24 -11.35 -1.99
CA PRO A 519 20.84 -11.22 -0.61
C PRO A 519 20.24 -12.50 -0.05
N THR A 520 20.24 -12.61 1.28
CA THR A 520 19.60 -13.68 2.03
C THR A 520 18.25 -13.27 2.59
N SER A 521 17.47 -14.24 3.08
CA SER A 521 16.17 -13.99 3.71
C SER A 521 16.33 -13.30 5.07
N GLU A 522 15.39 -12.44 5.41
CA GLU A 522 15.30 -11.75 6.68
C GLU A 522 14.57 -12.59 7.73
N ARG A 523 14.94 -12.41 9.01
CA ARG A 523 14.22 -13.00 10.14
C ARG A 523 13.93 -11.95 11.21
N LEU A 524 12.69 -11.95 11.71
CA LEU A 524 12.21 -11.09 12.79
C LEU A 524 11.82 -11.93 14.00
N TYR A 525 12.23 -11.46 15.19
CA TYR A 525 11.74 -11.88 16.49
C TYR A 525 11.02 -10.70 17.12
N ASP A 526 9.70 -10.82 17.29
CA ASP A 526 8.82 -9.73 17.74
C ASP A 526 8.23 -10.05 19.11
N TRP A 527 8.55 -9.20 20.10
CA TRP A 527 8.02 -9.24 21.45
C TRP A 527 7.09 -8.07 21.67
N GLU A 528 5.88 -8.33 22.12
CA GLU A 528 4.95 -7.28 22.47
C GLU A 528 4.39 -7.46 23.88
N PHE A 529 4.20 -6.33 24.58
CA PHE A 529 3.58 -6.25 25.88
C PHE A 529 2.58 -5.11 25.87
N GLY A 530 1.28 -5.39 26.07
CA GLY A 530 0.23 -4.40 25.99
C GLY A 530 -0.66 -4.34 27.24
N TYR A 531 -1.14 -3.13 27.51
CA TYR A 531 -2.23 -2.88 28.46
C TYR A 531 -3.31 -2.07 27.75
N LEU A 532 -4.57 -2.51 27.92
CA LEU A 532 -5.75 -1.85 27.37
C LEU A 532 -6.76 -1.63 28.51
N PHE A 533 -7.27 -0.43 28.59
CA PHE A 533 -8.43 -0.07 29.42
C PHE A 533 -9.57 0.36 28.50
N HIS A 534 -10.79 -0.12 28.77
CA HIS A 534 -11.96 0.24 27.99
C HIS A 534 -13.21 0.33 28.87
N ASN A 535 -13.95 1.41 28.73
CA ASN A 535 -15.32 1.54 29.20
C ASN A 535 -16.17 2.30 28.16
N ASP A 536 -17.45 2.56 28.43
CA ASP A 536 -18.39 3.19 27.50
C ASP A 536 -17.97 4.59 27.01
N ARG A 537 -17.10 5.27 27.73
CA ARG A 537 -16.68 6.66 27.41
C ARG A 537 -15.19 6.80 27.09
N PHE A 538 -14.37 5.91 27.63
CA PHE A 538 -12.92 6.07 27.55
C PHE A 538 -12.25 4.74 27.20
N GLU A 539 -11.37 4.79 26.21
CA GLU A 539 -10.47 3.71 25.87
C GLU A 539 -9.03 4.25 25.92
N ALA A 540 -8.13 3.49 26.52
CA ALA A 540 -6.70 3.81 26.55
C ALA A 540 -5.88 2.55 26.36
N GLY A 541 -4.80 2.67 25.61
CA GLY A 541 -3.87 1.58 25.30
C GLY A 541 -2.43 2.02 25.44
N VAL A 542 -1.60 1.11 25.98
CA VAL A 542 -0.14 1.21 25.96
C VAL A 542 0.38 -0.09 25.39
N ASN A 543 1.23 -0.02 24.38
CA ASN A 543 1.90 -1.18 23.80
C ASN A 543 3.41 -0.95 23.76
N PHE A 544 4.18 -1.83 24.37
CA PHE A 544 5.63 -1.91 24.24
C PHE A 544 5.96 -2.97 23.21
N TYR A 545 6.87 -2.67 22.28
CA TYR A 545 7.35 -3.64 21.30
C TYR A 545 8.87 -3.66 21.23
N TYR A 546 9.41 -4.85 20.96
CA TYR A 546 10.81 -5.07 20.67
C TYR A 546 10.93 -6.05 19.51
N MET A 547 11.26 -5.51 18.35
CA MET A 547 11.42 -6.21 17.07
C MET A 547 12.92 -6.35 16.80
N SER A 548 13.48 -7.55 16.98
CA SER A 548 14.87 -7.87 16.71
C SER A 548 14.99 -8.58 15.37
N TYR A 549 15.87 -8.10 14.51
CA TYR A 549 16.08 -8.61 13.16
C TYR A 549 17.43 -9.28 13.02
N LYS A 550 17.46 -10.36 12.25
CA LYS A 550 18.66 -11.00 11.71
C LYS A 550 18.62 -10.91 10.19
N ASP A 551 19.77 -10.56 9.61
CA ASP A 551 19.97 -10.42 8.17
C ASP A 551 18.93 -9.48 7.52
N GLN A 552 18.54 -8.39 8.23
CA GLN A 552 17.59 -7.42 7.70
C GLN A 552 18.13 -6.79 6.42
N LEU A 553 17.31 -6.74 5.38
CA LEU A 553 17.56 -5.95 4.19
C LEU A 553 17.27 -4.48 4.52
N VAL A 554 18.28 -3.63 4.48
CA VAL A 554 18.14 -2.20 4.74
C VAL A 554 18.45 -1.41 3.49
N ALA A 555 17.74 -0.30 3.30
CA ALA A 555 17.97 0.61 2.19
C ALA A 555 19.40 1.14 2.23
N THR A 556 20.07 1.18 1.07
CA THR A 556 21.39 1.79 0.90
C THR A 556 21.29 3.32 0.78
N GLY A 557 20.11 3.84 0.47
CA GLY A 557 19.84 5.23 0.12
C GLY A 557 19.76 5.46 -1.38
N GLU A 558 20.23 4.52 -2.18
CA GLU A 558 20.14 4.56 -3.65
C GLU A 558 18.80 4.01 -4.13
N LEU A 559 18.35 4.49 -5.28
CA LEU A 559 17.19 3.96 -5.99
C LEU A 559 17.64 3.24 -7.26
N SER A 560 16.88 2.20 -7.63
CA SER A 560 16.98 1.60 -8.96
C SER A 560 16.42 2.54 -10.03
N ASP A 561 16.61 2.20 -11.29
CA ASP A 561 16.03 2.89 -12.45
C ASP A 561 14.48 3.02 -12.42
N THR A 562 13.82 2.24 -11.57
CA THR A 562 12.36 2.22 -11.38
C THR A 562 11.90 2.91 -10.10
N GLY A 563 12.80 3.57 -9.38
CA GLY A 563 12.49 4.22 -8.10
C GLY A 563 12.37 3.27 -6.91
N GLN A 564 12.79 2.00 -7.03
CA GLN A 564 12.82 1.04 -5.92
C GLN A 564 14.06 1.28 -5.05
N GLU A 565 13.92 1.21 -3.73
CA GLU A 565 15.05 1.31 -2.80
C GLU A 565 15.99 0.09 -2.96
N LEU A 566 17.26 0.33 -3.27
CA LEU A 566 18.30 -0.69 -3.23
C LEU A 566 18.59 -1.09 -1.79
N SER A 567 18.82 -2.38 -1.54
CA SER A 567 18.95 -2.91 -0.18
C SER A 567 20.11 -3.88 -0.04
N ARG A 568 20.73 -3.91 1.15
CA ARG A 568 21.78 -4.85 1.55
C ARG A 568 21.43 -5.50 2.89
N ASN A 569 21.77 -6.78 3.07
CA ASN A 569 21.61 -7.44 4.37
C ASN A 569 22.58 -6.87 5.42
N ILE A 570 22.05 -6.65 6.63
CA ILE A 570 22.84 -6.34 7.83
C ILE A 570 22.61 -7.40 8.89
N PRO A 571 23.66 -7.83 9.65
CA PRO A 571 23.56 -8.95 10.56
C PRO A 571 22.53 -8.74 11.67
N ASP A 572 22.59 -7.59 12.33
CA ASP A 572 21.80 -7.30 13.53
C ASP A 572 21.23 -5.88 13.54
N SER A 573 19.91 -5.81 13.75
CA SER A 573 19.23 -4.55 13.97
C SER A 573 18.02 -4.73 14.88
N TYR A 574 17.48 -3.63 15.40
CA TYR A 574 16.24 -3.66 16.18
C TYR A 574 15.40 -2.41 16.04
N ARG A 575 14.11 -2.59 16.25
CA ARG A 575 13.12 -1.53 16.48
C ARG A 575 12.47 -1.78 17.83
N ARG A 576 12.47 -0.79 18.70
CA ARG A 576 11.77 -0.86 19.98
C ARG A 576 11.03 0.43 20.26
N GLY A 577 9.89 0.35 20.91
CA GLY A 577 9.12 1.55 21.18
C GLY A 577 7.94 1.34 22.10
N ILE A 578 7.30 2.46 22.38
CA ILE A 578 6.07 2.56 23.16
C ILE A 578 5.04 3.24 22.27
N GLU A 579 3.91 2.58 22.08
CA GLU A 579 2.73 3.13 21.42
C GLU A 579 1.68 3.45 22.46
N LEU A 580 1.23 4.69 22.50
CA LEU A 580 0.17 5.18 23.37
C LEU A 580 -1.05 5.48 22.50
N SER A 581 -2.22 5.13 22.98
CA SER A 581 -3.49 5.50 22.34
C SER A 581 -4.53 5.84 23.40
N ALA A 582 -5.35 6.84 23.13
CA ALA A 582 -6.47 7.20 23.98
C ALA A 582 -7.63 7.69 23.12
N SER A 583 -8.85 7.33 23.48
CA SER A 583 -10.09 7.84 22.89
C SER A 583 -11.08 8.16 24.03
N LEU A 584 -11.68 9.34 23.97
CA LEU A 584 -12.60 9.83 24.97
C LEU A 584 -13.87 10.39 24.31
N ASN A 585 -15.01 9.79 24.58
CA ASN A 585 -16.32 10.31 24.23
C ASN A 585 -16.75 11.33 25.31
N ILE A 586 -16.40 12.60 25.09
CA ILE A 586 -16.69 13.72 26.01
C ILE A 586 -18.19 13.94 26.10
N ALA A 587 -18.86 13.91 24.95
CA ALA A 587 -20.29 14.03 24.82
C ALA A 587 -20.77 13.18 23.64
N ARG A 588 -22.09 12.97 23.47
CA ARG A 588 -22.63 12.23 22.31
C ARG A 588 -22.30 12.88 20.95
N TRP A 589 -21.95 14.14 20.98
CA TRP A 589 -21.66 14.96 19.80
C TRP A 589 -20.17 15.31 19.64
N PHE A 590 -19.30 14.90 20.61
CA PHE A 590 -17.88 15.23 20.58
C PHE A 590 -17.03 14.12 21.17
N SER A 591 -16.05 13.66 20.38
CA SER A 591 -15.01 12.73 20.82
C SER A 591 -13.61 13.26 20.52
N LEU A 592 -12.66 12.86 21.36
CA LEU A 592 -11.24 13.14 21.26
C LEU A 592 -10.49 11.82 21.14
N GLY A 593 -9.68 11.68 20.11
CA GLY A 593 -8.68 10.61 19.94
C GLY A 593 -7.27 11.18 19.98
N ALA A 594 -6.34 10.44 20.55
CA ALA A 594 -4.93 10.78 20.51
C ALA A 594 -4.08 9.51 20.44
N ASN A 595 -2.96 9.58 19.74
CA ASN A 595 -1.96 8.53 19.76
C ASN A 595 -0.55 9.14 19.74
N ALA A 596 0.42 8.39 20.26
CA ALA A 596 1.82 8.74 20.19
C ALA A 596 2.68 7.47 20.13
N THR A 597 3.69 7.49 19.30
CA THR A 597 4.72 6.45 19.22
C THR A 597 6.06 7.09 19.55
N LEU A 598 6.75 6.52 20.55
CA LEU A 598 8.12 6.86 20.88
C LEU A 598 8.98 5.64 20.55
N SER A 599 9.94 5.76 19.67
CA SER A 599 10.70 4.62 19.17
C SER A 599 12.20 4.86 19.10
N GLN A 600 12.94 3.76 19.16
CA GLN A 600 14.37 3.70 18.89
C GLN A 600 14.62 2.58 17.88
N ASN A 601 15.21 2.93 16.74
CA ASN A 601 15.44 2.05 15.61
C ASN A 601 16.95 2.07 15.31
N ARG A 602 17.66 0.93 15.49
CA ARG A 602 19.13 0.88 15.45
C ARG A 602 19.64 -0.29 14.64
N ILE A 603 20.80 -0.08 14.05
CA ILE A 603 21.68 -1.10 13.47
C ILE A 603 22.89 -1.21 14.38
N GLU A 604 23.30 -2.43 14.70
CA GLU A 604 24.51 -2.71 15.45
C GLU A 604 25.68 -3.03 14.51
N ASN A 605 26.88 -2.53 14.82
CA ASN A 605 28.10 -2.76 14.04
C ASN A 605 27.94 -2.39 12.55
N TYR A 606 27.30 -1.24 12.27
CA TYR A 606 27.03 -0.81 10.92
C TYR A 606 28.28 -0.31 10.21
N THR A 607 28.51 -0.82 9.01
CA THR A 607 29.48 -0.31 8.04
C THR A 607 28.71 0.32 6.88
N GLU A 608 28.95 1.60 6.62
CA GLU A 608 28.46 2.30 5.45
C GLU A 608 29.39 2.03 4.27
N TYR A 609 28.84 1.74 3.12
CA TYR A 609 29.55 1.56 1.87
C TYR A 609 29.28 2.76 0.99
N VAL A 610 30.33 3.49 0.62
CA VAL A 610 30.23 4.72 -0.17
C VAL A 610 31.01 4.54 -1.47
N SER A 611 30.36 4.76 -2.61
CA SER A 611 31.01 4.68 -3.92
C SER A 611 32.12 5.73 -4.01
N GLU A 612 33.33 5.32 -4.41
CA GLU A 612 34.51 6.18 -4.52
C GLU A 612 34.88 6.38 -6.00
N TYR A 613 35.14 7.61 -6.37
CA TYR A 613 35.53 8.05 -7.71
C TYR A 613 36.80 8.91 -7.63
N ASP A 614 37.60 8.89 -8.68
CA ASP A 614 38.66 9.88 -8.83
C ASP A 614 38.11 11.30 -9.16
N ALA A 615 38.98 12.26 -9.35
CA ALA A 615 38.60 13.64 -9.67
C ALA A 615 37.93 13.79 -11.06
N ASP A 616 38.08 12.78 -11.93
CA ASP A 616 37.52 12.74 -13.28
C ASP A 616 36.25 11.85 -13.33
N TRP A 617 35.67 11.49 -12.15
CA TRP A 617 34.49 10.63 -11.99
C TRP A 617 34.67 9.19 -12.49
N ASN A 618 35.90 8.67 -12.57
CA ASN A 618 36.09 7.24 -12.81
C ASN A 618 35.88 6.47 -11.52
N TYR A 619 35.08 5.40 -11.58
CA TYR A 619 34.75 4.56 -10.43
C TYR A 619 35.99 3.80 -9.95
N LEU A 620 36.32 3.94 -8.67
CA LEU A 620 37.46 3.30 -8.01
C LEU A 620 37.05 2.09 -7.14
N GLY A 621 35.80 1.99 -6.77
CA GLY A 621 35.28 0.96 -5.88
C GLY A 621 34.36 1.50 -4.79
N GLU A 622 34.11 0.69 -3.76
CA GLU A 622 33.37 1.12 -2.56
C GLU A 622 34.34 1.32 -1.39
N LYS A 623 34.18 2.41 -0.67
CA LYS A 623 34.91 2.69 0.58
C LYS A 623 34.06 2.27 1.78
N GLU A 624 34.63 1.44 2.64
CA GLU A 624 34.00 0.99 3.86
C GLU A 624 34.22 1.99 5.01
N LEU A 625 33.14 2.46 5.62
CA LEU A 625 33.17 3.39 6.76
C LEU A 625 32.45 2.72 7.95
N TYR A 626 33.22 2.24 8.93
CA TYR A 626 32.66 1.67 10.14
C TYR A 626 32.08 2.75 11.06
N LEU A 627 30.77 2.72 11.28
CA LEU A 627 30.03 3.71 12.07
C LEU A 627 29.59 3.18 13.46
N GLY A 628 29.80 1.89 13.75
CA GLY A 628 29.35 1.29 15.01
C GLY A 628 27.82 1.20 15.07
N THR A 629 27.22 1.71 16.17
CA THR A 629 25.76 1.71 16.28
C THR A 629 25.17 2.90 15.53
N SER A 630 24.34 2.62 14.53
CA SER A 630 23.67 3.61 13.69
C SER A 630 22.15 3.53 13.80
N THR A 631 21.43 4.29 12.96
CA THR A 631 19.96 4.32 12.92
C THR A 631 19.43 3.66 11.66
N LEU A 632 18.25 3.06 11.74
CA LEU A 632 17.52 2.59 10.55
C LEU A 632 16.94 3.79 9.80
N SER A 633 17.10 3.80 8.47
CA SER A 633 16.51 4.81 7.59
C SER A 633 14.98 4.88 7.74
N TYR A 634 14.39 6.01 7.39
CA TYR A 634 12.95 6.30 7.43
C TYR A 634 12.22 5.89 8.71
N SER A 635 12.90 6.02 9.83
CA SER A 635 12.39 5.55 11.13
C SER A 635 12.39 6.70 12.14
N PRO A 636 11.36 7.56 12.12
CA PRO A 636 11.26 8.69 13.05
C PRO A 636 11.15 8.19 14.50
N SER A 637 11.79 8.89 15.42
CA SER A 637 11.75 8.52 16.85
C SER A 637 10.42 8.90 17.52
N VAL A 638 9.68 9.84 16.93
CA VAL A 638 8.38 10.32 17.45
C VAL A 638 7.38 10.42 16.30
N ILE A 639 6.22 9.81 16.48
CA ILE A 639 5.02 10.03 15.66
C ILE A 639 3.87 10.28 16.62
N ALA A 640 3.10 11.33 16.41
CA ALA A 640 1.94 11.63 17.26
C ALA A 640 0.74 12.08 16.41
N GLY A 641 -0.46 11.78 16.87
CA GLY A 641 -1.70 12.18 16.20
C GLY A 641 -2.77 12.59 17.19
N VAL A 642 -3.56 13.59 16.81
CA VAL A 642 -4.76 14.03 17.54
C VAL A 642 -5.93 14.09 16.58
N LEU A 643 -7.07 13.57 17.01
CA LEU A 643 -8.33 13.54 16.29
C LEU A 643 -9.42 14.19 17.11
N LEU A 644 -10.08 15.19 16.57
CA LEU A 644 -11.28 15.78 17.16
C LEU A 644 -12.45 15.47 16.22
N ASP A 645 -13.43 14.73 16.69
CA ASP A 645 -14.63 14.38 15.94
C ASP A 645 -15.87 15.03 16.60
N PHE A 646 -16.53 15.85 15.81
CA PHE A 646 -17.71 16.59 16.20
C PHE A 646 -18.86 16.27 15.26
N HIS A 647 -20.04 15.96 15.80
CA HIS A 647 -21.24 15.70 15.01
C HIS A 647 -22.53 16.10 15.73
N VAL A 648 -23.34 16.93 15.11
CA VAL A 648 -24.62 17.41 15.63
C VAL A 648 -25.63 17.60 14.50
N LYS A 649 -26.79 16.95 14.59
CA LYS A 649 -27.94 17.17 13.68
C LYS A 649 -27.56 17.17 12.19
N GLY A 650 -26.84 16.14 11.75
CA GLY A 650 -26.38 16.01 10.35
C GLY A 650 -25.10 16.78 10.04
N PHE A 651 -24.65 17.73 10.85
CA PHE A 651 -23.34 18.37 10.72
C PHE A 651 -22.25 17.52 11.36
N SER A 652 -21.13 17.40 10.67
CA SER A 652 -19.92 16.74 11.17
C SER A 652 -18.67 17.58 10.87
N ALA A 653 -17.72 17.56 11.81
CA ALA A 653 -16.40 18.16 11.62
C ALA A 653 -15.35 17.22 12.22
N LEU A 654 -14.38 16.81 11.42
CA LEU A 654 -13.28 15.94 11.82
C LEU A 654 -11.97 16.69 11.59
N LEU A 655 -11.28 17.06 12.67
CA LEU A 655 -9.96 17.64 12.62
C LEU A 655 -8.94 16.58 12.98
N HIS A 656 -7.95 16.41 12.12
CA HIS A 656 -6.82 15.50 12.33
C HIS A 656 -5.51 16.26 12.24
N THR A 657 -4.68 16.15 13.27
CA THR A 657 -3.32 16.69 13.31
C THR A 657 -2.34 15.54 13.48
N GLN A 658 -1.30 15.49 12.66
CA GLN A 658 -0.22 14.52 12.76
C GLN A 658 1.13 15.23 12.86
N TYR A 659 1.96 14.81 13.81
CA TYR A 659 3.36 15.17 13.94
C TYR A 659 4.21 13.94 13.59
N VAL A 660 5.24 14.14 12.76
CA VAL A 660 6.25 13.15 12.42
C VAL A 660 7.62 13.77 12.65
N GLY A 661 8.43 13.12 13.47
CA GLY A 661 9.79 13.56 13.79
C GLY A 661 10.76 13.38 12.63
N LYS A 662 11.96 13.94 12.76
CA LYS A 662 13.06 13.85 11.77
C LYS A 662 13.34 12.40 11.35
N GLN A 663 13.62 12.20 10.06
CA GLN A 663 13.96 10.92 9.45
C GLN A 663 15.24 11.05 8.63
N TYR A 664 16.03 9.99 8.57
CA TYR A 664 17.22 9.92 7.72
C TYR A 664 16.92 9.06 6.47
N PHE A 665 17.45 9.41 5.31
CA PHE A 665 17.33 8.61 4.08
C PHE A 665 18.22 7.38 4.12
N THR A 666 19.41 7.51 4.71
CA THR A 666 20.41 6.46 4.83
C THR A 666 20.56 6.01 6.29
N ASN A 667 21.21 4.90 6.48
CA ASN A 667 21.48 4.35 7.82
C ASN A 667 22.68 5.02 8.51
N GLY A 668 23.37 5.96 7.84
CA GLY A 668 24.56 6.64 8.35
C GLY A 668 24.32 7.80 9.32
N ARG A 669 23.07 8.20 9.58
CA ARG A 669 22.69 9.37 10.40
C ARG A 669 23.29 10.69 9.89
N ASN A 670 23.38 10.83 8.58
CA ASN A 670 23.86 12.05 7.96
C ASN A 670 22.74 13.09 7.93
N ASP A 671 22.94 14.24 8.57
CA ASP A 671 21.94 15.33 8.62
C ASP A 671 21.70 15.99 7.25
N ALA A 672 22.66 15.91 6.31
CA ALA A 672 22.47 16.38 4.94
C ALA A 672 21.48 15.45 4.17
N LEU A 673 21.38 14.19 4.57
CA LEU A 673 20.53 13.18 3.97
C LEU A 673 19.33 12.87 4.88
N SER A 674 18.50 13.87 5.15
CA SER A 674 17.39 13.74 6.11
C SER A 674 16.15 14.55 5.72
N LEU A 675 14.99 14.13 6.22
CA LEU A 675 13.75 14.89 6.26
C LEU A 675 13.62 15.59 7.61
N ASP A 676 13.28 16.86 7.60
CA ASP A 676 12.91 17.59 8.80
C ASP A 676 11.61 17.08 9.39
N ASP A 677 11.39 17.33 10.68
CA ASP A 677 10.12 17.05 11.33
C ASP A 677 9.01 17.97 10.81
N TYR A 678 7.78 17.48 10.84
CA TYR A 678 6.62 18.25 10.39
C TYR A 678 5.38 18.00 11.24
N CYS A 679 4.49 18.99 11.24
CA CYS A 679 3.17 18.92 11.88
C CYS A 679 2.11 19.40 10.88
N VAL A 680 1.19 18.53 10.49
CA VAL A 680 0.15 18.83 9.49
C VAL A 680 -1.23 18.58 10.07
N THR A 681 -2.13 19.53 9.80
CA THR A 681 -3.53 19.47 10.24
C THR A 681 -4.46 19.47 9.04
N ASN A 682 -5.38 18.52 9.03
CA ASN A 682 -6.44 18.40 8.02
C ASN A 682 -7.82 18.54 8.68
N LEU A 683 -8.79 19.11 7.98
CA LEU A 683 -10.14 19.30 8.45
C LEU A 683 -11.15 18.77 7.41
N ASN A 684 -12.04 17.87 7.85
CA ASN A 684 -13.16 17.40 7.04
C ASN A 684 -14.46 17.94 7.66
N LEU A 685 -15.24 18.64 6.85
CA LEU A 685 -16.56 19.12 7.20
C LEU A 685 -17.60 18.33 6.42
N GLY A 686 -18.74 18.03 7.03
CA GLY A 686 -19.83 17.34 6.38
C GLY A 686 -21.19 17.86 6.87
N TYR A 687 -22.16 17.84 5.98
CA TYR A 687 -23.54 18.09 6.33
C TYR A 687 -24.45 17.12 5.57
N GLU A 688 -25.20 16.30 6.29
CA GLU A 688 -26.12 15.31 5.73
C GLU A 688 -27.57 15.76 5.92
N LEU A 689 -28.30 15.78 4.81
CA LEU A 689 -29.71 16.10 4.74
C LEU A 689 -30.51 14.83 4.44
N ALA A 690 -31.43 14.45 5.30
CA ALA A 690 -32.42 13.46 4.97
C ALA A 690 -33.40 14.04 3.91
N ALA A 691 -33.59 13.32 2.82
CA ALA A 691 -34.45 13.73 1.71
C ALA A 691 -35.50 12.64 1.45
N SER A 692 -36.71 12.86 1.89
CA SER A 692 -37.81 11.88 1.96
C SER A 692 -38.14 11.12 0.66
N LYS A 693 -37.62 11.58 -0.50
CA LYS A 693 -37.86 10.95 -1.81
C LYS A 693 -36.61 10.26 -2.40
N ILE A 694 -35.40 10.62 -1.93
CA ILE A 694 -34.12 10.16 -2.48
C ILE A 694 -33.15 9.70 -1.38
N GLY A 695 -33.65 9.38 -0.16
CA GLY A 695 -32.84 8.93 0.93
C GLY A 695 -32.05 10.04 1.62
N SER A 696 -30.78 10.26 1.30
CA SER A 696 -29.99 11.35 1.87
C SER A 696 -29.10 12.05 0.84
N VAL A 697 -28.77 13.31 1.11
CA VAL A 697 -27.77 14.09 0.39
C VAL A 697 -26.73 14.59 1.38
N ARG A 698 -25.48 14.23 1.17
CA ARG A 698 -24.35 14.68 1.99
C ARG A 698 -23.50 15.67 1.19
N PHE A 699 -23.23 16.80 1.78
CA PHE A 699 -22.22 17.76 1.33
C PHE A 699 -20.98 17.61 2.19
N GLY A 700 -19.80 17.56 1.56
CA GLY A 700 -18.52 17.43 2.23
C GLY A 700 -17.52 18.48 1.76
N VAL A 701 -16.65 18.92 2.65
CA VAL A 701 -15.48 19.75 2.34
C VAL A 701 -14.28 19.16 3.07
N GLN A 702 -13.25 18.81 2.34
CA GLN A 702 -11.96 18.40 2.88
C GLN A 702 -10.95 19.50 2.68
N ILE A 703 -10.35 19.97 3.75
CA ILE A 703 -9.28 20.96 3.76
C ILE A 703 -8.01 20.23 4.21
N ASN A 704 -7.08 20.05 3.32
CA ASN A 704 -5.78 19.46 3.63
C ASN A 704 -4.78 20.57 3.93
N ASN A 705 -3.86 20.28 4.86
CA ASN A 705 -2.82 21.20 5.27
C ASN A 705 -3.41 22.58 5.65
N LEU A 706 -4.32 22.58 6.63
CA LEU A 706 -5.09 23.75 7.08
C LEU A 706 -4.23 24.98 7.42
N PHE A 707 -3.02 24.76 7.96
CA PHE A 707 -2.11 25.83 8.38
C PHE A 707 -1.03 26.16 7.35
N ASN A 708 -1.14 25.61 6.13
CA ASN A 708 -0.23 25.85 5.02
C ASN A 708 1.24 25.55 5.34
N THR A 709 1.50 24.47 6.08
CA THR A 709 2.84 24.02 6.44
C THR A 709 3.59 23.54 5.22
N GLU A 710 4.82 24.01 5.02
CA GLU A 710 5.74 23.44 4.04
C GLU A 710 6.41 22.21 4.61
N TYR A 711 6.27 21.06 3.93
CA TYR A 711 6.87 19.81 4.39
C TYR A 711 7.12 18.83 3.24
N CYS A 712 8.02 17.88 3.49
CA CYS A 712 8.22 16.68 2.68
C CYS A 712 7.99 15.46 3.55
N ASN A 713 7.26 14.46 3.06
CA ASN A 713 6.99 13.24 3.80
C ASN A 713 7.77 12.03 3.26
N ASN A 714 8.47 12.21 2.16
CA ASN A 714 9.38 11.25 1.55
C ASN A 714 10.59 11.98 0.95
N GLY A 715 11.65 11.24 0.68
CA GLY A 715 12.87 11.70 0.02
C GLY A 715 13.83 10.53 -0.11
N TYR A 716 14.91 10.70 -0.84
CA TYR A 716 16.03 9.77 -0.90
C TYR A 716 17.34 10.54 -1.02
N GLY A 717 18.44 9.83 -0.82
CA GLY A 717 19.75 10.45 -0.96
C GLY A 717 20.85 9.43 -0.81
N TYR A 718 22.00 9.78 -1.37
CA TYR A 718 23.20 8.96 -1.35
C TYR A 718 24.43 9.84 -1.16
N SER A 719 25.53 9.19 -0.78
CA SER A 719 26.85 9.81 -0.69
C SER A 719 27.79 9.21 -1.70
N SER A 720 28.68 10.03 -2.22
CA SER A 720 29.84 9.60 -3.04
C SER A 720 31.12 10.22 -2.47
N ILE A 721 32.27 9.61 -2.75
CA ILE A 721 33.56 10.21 -2.48
C ILE A 721 34.22 10.50 -3.83
N VAL A 722 34.39 11.78 -4.17
CA VAL A 722 34.97 12.22 -5.45
C VAL A 722 36.28 12.95 -5.19
N GLY A 723 37.39 12.47 -5.76
CA GLY A 723 38.69 13.04 -5.51
C GLY A 723 39.08 13.08 -4.01
N GLY A 724 38.56 12.15 -3.21
CA GLY A 724 38.80 12.06 -1.77
C GLY A 724 37.86 12.93 -0.90
N VAL A 725 36.93 13.67 -1.50
CA VAL A 725 35.95 14.52 -0.80
C VAL A 725 34.57 13.83 -0.81
N ARG A 726 33.90 13.76 0.35
CA ARG A 726 32.53 13.24 0.46
C ARG A 726 31.56 14.30 -0.08
N GLU A 727 30.72 13.87 -0.99
CA GLU A 727 29.62 14.65 -1.55
C GLU A 727 28.28 13.96 -1.22
N ASP A 728 27.30 14.70 -0.74
CA ASP A 728 25.98 14.20 -0.36
C ASP A 728 24.91 14.76 -1.31
N SER A 729 24.13 13.88 -1.92
CA SER A 729 23.01 14.23 -2.79
C SER A 729 21.69 13.85 -2.11
N ALA A 730 20.81 14.83 -1.92
CA ALA A 730 19.51 14.67 -1.29
C ALA A 730 18.38 15.16 -2.19
N PHE A 731 17.33 14.37 -2.31
CA PHE A 731 16.14 14.64 -3.11
C PHE A 731 14.88 14.48 -2.27
N TYR A 732 13.94 15.38 -2.42
CA TYR A 732 12.79 15.56 -1.56
C TYR A 732 11.49 15.45 -2.36
N PHE A 733 10.43 14.91 -1.76
CA PHE A 733 9.08 14.87 -2.34
C PHE A 733 8.19 15.88 -1.61
N PRO A 734 8.05 17.09 -2.14
CA PRO A 734 7.31 18.16 -1.50
C PRO A 734 5.81 17.87 -1.52
N GLN A 735 5.16 18.13 -0.39
CA GLN A 735 3.75 17.92 -0.25
C GLN A 735 2.96 19.19 -0.50
N ALA A 736 1.70 19.02 -0.93
CA ALA A 736 0.80 20.11 -1.27
C ALA A 736 0.59 21.05 -0.10
N MET A 737 0.64 22.33 -0.43
CA MET A 737 0.28 23.41 0.46
C MET A 737 -1.23 23.36 0.78
N PHE A 738 -1.78 24.34 1.45
CA PHE A 738 -3.24 24.43 1.70
C PHE A 738 -4.03 24.11 0.42
N ASN A 739 -4.93 23.11 0.50
CA ASN A 739 -5.75 22.71 -0.62
C ASN A 739 -7.14 22.23 -0.15
N VAL A 740 -8.12 22.31 -1.04
CA VAL A 740 -9.53 22.07 -0.70
C VAL A 740 -10.19 21.19 -1.75
N LEU A 741 -10.95 20.20 -1.29
CA LEU A 741 -11.84 19.38 -2.09
C LEU A 741 -13.26 19.48 -1.56
N ALA A 742 -14.24 19.66 -2.44
CA ALA A 742 -15.66 19.59 -2.12
C ALA A 742 -16.26 18.29 -2.65
N ASN A 743 -17.28 17.78 -1.97
CA ASN A 743 -17.96 16.53 -2.33
C ASN A 743 -19.46 16.67 -2.17
N VAL A 744 -20.20 16.02 -3.05
CA VAL A 744 -21.64 15.80 -2.91
C VAL A 744 -21.90 14.31 -3.11
N THR A 745 -22.57 13.68 -2.16
CA THR A 745 -22.97 12.27 -2.23
C THR A 745 -24.47 12.16 -2.05
N VAL A 746 -25.13 11.49 -2.99
CA VAL A 746 -26.56 11.18 -2.95
C VAL A 746 -26.73 9.70 -2.70
N ARG A 747 -27.53 9.34 -1.70
CA ARG A 747 -27.89 7.94 -1.37
C ARG A 747 -29.40 7.76 -1.54
N PHE A 748 -29.78 6.65 -2.15
CA PHE A 748 -31.19 6.32 -2.43
C PHE A 748 -31.44 4.83 -2.36
#